data_c78a0ca67e7a40178e34e8c7ab3e914a
#
_entry.id   c78a0ca67e7a40178e34e8c7ab3e914a
#
_cell.length_a   1.000
_cell.length_b   1.000
_cell.length_c   1.000
_cell.angle_alpha   90.00
_cell.angle_beta   90.00
_cell.angle_gamma   90.00
#
_symmetry.space_group_name_H-M   'P 1'
#
loop_
_entity.id
_entity.type
_entity.pdbx_description
1 polymer ?
#
loop_
_entity_poly.entity_id
_entity_poly.type
_entity_poly.pdbx_seq_one_letter_code
_entity_poly.pdbx_strand_id
1 'polypeptide(L)'
;MKKNFSIALAIAMIMMLLVSCTAFAEMTDVGTPRSETLIMETQTPTDVPGQFNPYMMGTQMGFGIHQLITAHLWEIDTALGEQFGEVAAAMPEPNEDFTEFTVKIREGMKWSDGEDINADDVVFTMNMIKENPGIGCSAYTNSVLASVEKVDDYTVKFHMVDSFPRLALKFGVTIWGCDYYIVPEHIYKDVADVTQFKDSTPVTAGPYTVKEYDPNGQWILYQLREDWQQSAMGVAGADHYGITAEQAPAKYVWCRVLGDDTTRQMEMLSNNVDLLCEVTPEILDYMISKNNKIACWYNEFPYATSDDPCSKGIGFGIGNGAPFDNKFFRWGIALAMNFDDISLSIFDGVGRASAFPIITATSAGQELYYKPVAEWLQNEFKMELSDGTVITGADVWDPEYATRMAAETGVTGDEAYLQDMFGIGCWKYNPELAEKLFIEAGLEKKDDGWYFDGKPFVLHLTYLANTEAQAGRGVTAAYDQLTKFGFTCEINSESSATWDTINSTGEFELRGIWPTGFITKDIYSQINGWDADLIKPLGEQSSGQGTRWNSPEATKIIHDMAKVSPDSEESYKLGIEFLKVAVADMPFIGFHSGVKFVPTNSSVWEGYPTATNPYNGPWWWWSCFKYIAPYITPVK
;
A
#
# COMPACT_ATOMS: atom_id res chain seq x y z
N MET A 1 77.01 6.49 -14.85
CA MET A 1 76.04 7.59 -14.89
C MET A 1 74.76 7.27 -15.66
N LYS A 2 74.76 6.60 -16.84
CA LYS A 2 73.54 6.29 -17.60
C LYS A 2 72.56 5.29 -16.96
N LYS A 3 73.02 4.34 -16.18
CA LYS A 3 72.14 3.32 -15.51
C LYS A 3 71.31 3.88 -14.35
N ASN A 4 71.88 4.87 -13.64
CA ASN A 4 71.14 5.47 -12.51
C ASN A 4 70.11 6.50 -12.94
N PHE A 5 70.26 7.09 -14.15
CA PHE A 5 69.27 7.99 -14.70
C PHE A 5 68.01 7.28 -15.21
N SER A 6 68.17 6.05 -15.74
CA SER A 6 67.03 5.22 -16.20
C SER A 6 66.19 4.68 -15.03
N ILE A 7 66.82 4.37 -13.87
CA ILE A 7 66.09 3.91 -12.69
C ILE A 7 65.37 5.08 -12.02
N ALA A 8 65.96 6.27 -11.95
CA ALA A 8 65.31 7.46 -11.42
C ALA A 8 64.11 7.91 -12.28
N LEU A 9 64.20 7.78 -13.61
CA LEU A 9 63.11 8.10 -14.55
C LEU A 9 61.98 7.06 -14.47
N ALA A 10 62.30 5.77 -14.29
CA ALA A 10 61.30 4.71 -14.07
C ALA A 10 60.57 4.86 -12.73
N ILE A 11 61.29 5.21 -11.65
CA ILE A 11 60.68 5.48 -10.34
C ILE A 11 59.81 6.76 -10.39
N ALA A 12 60.24 7.81 -11.10
CA ALA A 12 59.44 9.02 -11.29
C ALA A 12 58.17 8.74 -12.12
N MET A 13 58.24 7.90 -13.17
CA MET A 13 57.09 7.47 -13.95
C MET A 13 56.13 6.56 -13.14
N ILE A 14 56.66 5.68 -12.31
CA ILE A 14 55.84 4.86 -11.39
C ILE A 14 55.22 5.73 -10.31
N MET A 15 55.93 6.74 -9.76
CA MET A 15 55.32 7.68 -8.82
C MET A 15 54.30 8.62 -9.50
N MET A 16 54.49 9.03 -10.75
CA MET A 16 53.46 9.75 -11.51
C MET A 16 52.25 8.88 -11.84
N LEU A 17 52.42 7.59 -12.08
CA LEU A 17 51.32 6.65 -12.26
C LEU A 17 50.63 6.31 -10.94
N LEU A 18 51.30 6.40 -9.80
CA LEU A 18 50.71 6.23 -8.47
C LEU A 18 50.02 7.50 -7.92
N VAL A 19 50.33 8.66 -8.44
CA VAL A 19 49.72 9.95 -8.06
C VAL A 19 48.52 10.27 -8.98
N SER A 20 48.36 9.59 -10.12
CA SER A 20 47.17 9.77 -11.01
C SER A 20 46.05 8.79 -10.80
N CYS A 21 46.05 7.96 -9.75
CA CYS A 21 44.86 7.29 -9.23
C CYS A 21 44.19 8.17 -8.15
N THR A 22 43.94 9.43 -8.43
CA THR A 22 42.70 10.04 -7.93
C THR A 22 41.58 9.28 -8.65
N ALA A 23 40.98 8.31 -7.99
CA ALA A 23 39.78 7.73 -8.50
C ALA A 23 38.81 8.90 -8.78
N PHE A 24 38.60 9.21 -10.06
CA PHE A 24 37.51 10.08 -10.43
C PHE A 24 36.28 9.35 -9.90
N ALA A 25 35.60 9.95 -8.94
CA ALA A 25 34.35 9.40 -8.45
C ALA A 25 33.47 9.20 -9.69
N GLU A 26 32.95 7.97 -9.84
CA GLU A 26 31.98 7.67 -10.88
C GLU A 26 30.83 8.65 -10.77
N MET A 27 30.50 9.33 -11.87
CA MET A 27 29.46 10.36 -11.89
C MET A 27 28.17 9.77 -12.46
N THR A 28 27.04 10.15 -11.90
CA THR A 28 25.73 9.86 -12.46
C THR A 28 25.41 10.75 -13.66
N ASP A 29 24.42 10.39 -14.46
CA ASP A 29 23.97 11.18 -15.62
C ASP A 29 23.46 12.58 -15.22
N VAL A 30 23.05 12.76 -13.96
CA VAL A 30 22.64 14.06 -13.40
C VAL A 30 23.79 14.83 -12.73
N GLY A 31 25.04 14.38 -12.95
CA GLY A 31 26.25 15.10 -12.54
C GLY A 31 26.55 15.09 -11.05
N THR A 32 26.01 14.11 -10.30
CA THR A 32 26.33 13.90 -8.90
C THR A 32 27.24 12.67 -8.70
N PRO A 33 28.12 12.63 -7.66
CA PRO A 33 28.92 11.44 -7.40
C PRO A 33 28.06 10.22 -7.11
N ARG A 34 28.35 9.08 -7.76
CA ARG A 34 27.60 7.83 -7.58
C ARG A 34 27.59 7.36 -6.10
N SER A 35 28.69 7.52 -5.41
CA SER A 35 28.85 7.17 -3.99
C SER A 35 28.11 8.09 -3.01
N GLU A 36 27.59 9.22 -3.48
CA GLU A 36 26.77 10.16 -2.70
C GLU A 36 25.31 10.14 -3.14
N THR A 37 24.95 9.36 -4.19
CA THR A 37 23.64 9.37 -4.83
C THR A 37 22.98 8.00 -4.70
N LEU A 38 21.88 7.95 -3.98
CA LEU A 38 20.96 6.81 -3.97
C LEU A 38 20.03 6.93 -5.17
N ILE A 39 19.98 5.91 -6.01
CA ILE A 39 19.21 5.91 -7.26
C ILE A 39 18.02 4.96 -7.14
N MET A 40 16.83 5.51 -7.35
CA MET A 40 15.57 4.81 -7.11
C MET A 40 14.68 4.89 -8.34
N GLU A 41 13.93 3.82 -8.57
CA GLU A 41 12.88 3.83 -9.59
C GLU A 41 11.67 4.65 -9.12
N THR A 42 11.01 5.33 -10.05
CA THR A 42 9.62 5.76 -9.95
C THR A 42 8.81 5.11 -11.08
N GLN A 43 7.59 4.64 -10.80
CA GLN A 43 6.83 3.82 -11.75
C GLN A 43 6.29 4.62 -12.93
N THR A 44 5.93 5.89 -12.71
CA THR A 44 5.30 6.73 -13.73
C THR A 44 5.97 8.07 -13.89
N PRO A 45 6.00 8.62 -15.12
CA PRO A 45 6.38 10.01 -15.35
C PRO A 45 5.40 10.96 -14.64
N THR A 46 5.85 12.18 -14.41
CA THR A 46 5.02 13.24 -13.86
C THR A 46 4.31 14.01 -14.97
N ASP A 47 3.00 14.18 -14.84
CA ASP A 47 2.19 14.91 -15.84
C ASP A 47 2.48 16.41 -15.86
N VAL A 48 2.83 17.00 -14.71
CA VAL A 48 3.16 18.43 -14.59
C VAL A 48 4.54 18.60 -13.97
N PRO A 49 5.62 18.51 -14.79
CA PRO A 49 6.99 18.64 -14.31
C PRO A 49 7.25 19.98 -13.60
N GLY A 50 7.96 19.93 -12.47
CA GLY A 50 8.30 21.10 -11.66
C GLY A 50 7.11 21.67 -10.87
N GLN A 51 6.08 20.86 -10.63
CA GLN A 51 4.96 21.21 -9.77
C GLN A 51 5.04 20.41 -8.46
N PHE A 52 5.33 21.11 -7.34
CA PHE A 52 5.54 20.49 -6.03
C PHE A 52 4.52 20.93 -4.95
N ASN A 53 3.54 21.76 -5.31
CA ASN A 53 2.44 22.11 -4.41
C ASN A 53 1.50 20.89 -4.22
N PRO A 54 1.35 20.34 -3.00
CA PRO A 54 0.55 19.14 -2.77
C PRO A 54 -0.96 19.33 -3.02
N TYR A 55 -1.42 20.57 -3.11
CA TYR A 55 -2.83 20.93 -3.26
C TYR A 55 -3.23 21.31 -4.70
N MET A 56 -2.30 21.24 -5.64
CA MET A 56 -2.57 21.42 -7.06
C MET A 56 -2.63 20.06 -7.76
N MET A 57 -3.62 19.84 -8.62
CA MET A 57 -3.72 18.61 -9.42
C MET A 57 -2.51 18.43 -10.34
N GLY A 58 -2.11 17.18 -10.58
CA GLY A 58 -0.96 16.85 -11.42
C GLY A 58 0.38 17.23 -10.78
N THR A 59 0.43 17.35 -9.47
CA THR A 59 1.68 17.63 -8.73
C THR A 59 2.74 16.55 -9.00
N GLN A 60 4.02 16.94 -8.95
CA GLN A 60 5.14 16.02 -9.07
C GLN A 60 5.42 15.24 -7.77
N MET A 61 4.41 14.55 -7.27
CA MET A 61 4.42 13.86 -6.00
C MET A 61 4.04 12.38 -6.13
N GLY A 62 4.25 11.77 -7.28
CA GLY A 62 3.86 10.39 -7.54
C GLY A 62 4.60 9.36 -6.66
N PHE A 63 3.89 8.30 -6.26
CA PHE A 63 4.41 7.13 -5.55
C PHE A 63 5.29 7.41 -4.33
N GLY A 64 4.84 8.32 -3.45
CA GLY A 64 5.48 8.55 -2.17
C GLY A 64 6.82 9.30 -2.18
N ILE A 65 7.39 9.63 -3.33
CA ILE A 65 8.66 10.37 -3.44
C ILE A 65 8.57 11.74 -2.76
N HIS A 66 7.40 12.36 -2.80
CA HIS A 66 7.10 13.63 -2.15
C HIS A 66 7.40 13.65 -0.64
N GLN A 67 7.37 12.49 0.03
CA GLN A 67 7.69 12.39 1.45
C GLN A 67 9.07 12.96 1.82
N LEU A 68 10.01 12.99 0.86
CA LEU A 68 11.34 13.56 1.08
C LEU A 68 11.31 15.07 1.32
N ILE A 69 10.25 15.76 0.90
CA ILE A 69 10.12 17.23 0.99
C ILE A 69 8.91 17.69 1.83
N THR A 70 8.02 16.80 2.21
CA THR A 70 6.76 17.13 2.92
C THR A 70 6.73 16.57 4.34
N ALA A 71 5.75 17.02 5.12
CA ALA A 71 5.45 16.48 6.45
C ALA A 71 3.94 16.45 6.71
N HIS A 72 3.54 15.56 7.62
CA HIS A 72 2.18 15.37 8.09
C HIS A 72 2.11 15.57 9.62
N LEU A 73 0.91 15.67 10.17
CA LEU A 73 0.75 15.67 11.63
C LEU A 73 1.18 14.32 12.23
N TRP A 74 0.75 13.22 11.61
CA TRP A 74 1.06 11.86 12.04
C TRP A 74 1.53 11.02 10.86
N GLU A 75 2.56 10.23 11.10
CA GLU A 75 3.13 9.25 10.19
C GLU A 75 2.83 7.83 10.63
N ILE A 76 3.17 6.86 9.79
CA ILE A 76 2.97 5.44 10.05
C ILE A 76 4.30 4.70 10.21
N ASP A 77 4.44 3.96 11.29
CA ASP A 77 5.47 2.93 11.43
C ASP A 77 4.97 1.64 10.78
N THR A 78 5.50 1.31 9.61
CA THR A 78 5.02 0.17 8.82
C THR A 78 5.45 -1.17 9.41
N ALA A 79 6.46 -1.22 10.26
CA ALA A 79 6.87 -2.43 10.95
C ALA A 79 5.91 -2.78 12.10
N LEU A 80 5.40 -1.76 12.79
CA LEU A 80 4.48 -1.91 13.91
C LEU A 80 3.00 -1.86 13.51
N GLY A 81 2.67 -1.22 12.40
CA GLY A 81 1.29 -0.91 12.02
C GLY A 81 0.65 0.15 12.93
N GLU A 82 1.45 1.06 13.47
CA GLU A 82 1.03 2.09 14.41
C GLU A 82 1.40 3.48 13.93
N GLN A 83 0.49 4.45 14.10
CA GLN A 83 0.81 5.86 13.82
C GLN A 83 1.65 6.46 14.94
N PHE A 84 2.51 7.40 14.58
CA PHE A 84 3.28 8.23 15.52
C PHE A 84 3.25 9.70 15.10
N GLY A 85 3.57 10.60 16.03
CA GLY A 85 3.62 12.03 15.73
C GLY A 85 4.83 12.41 14.89
N GLU A 86 4.60 13.10 13.77
CA GLU A 86 5.67 13.77 13.00
C GLU A 86 5.69 15.26 13.35
N VAL A 87 4.84 16.08 12.76
CA VAL A 87 4.67 17.49 13.16
C VAL A 87 3.97 17.59 14.53
N ALA A 88 3.01 16.72 14.79
CA ALA A 88 2.49 16.54 16.14
C ALA A 88 3.53 15.85 17.03
N ALA A 89 3.62 16.28 18.29
CA ALA A 89 4.55 15.69 19.27
C ALA A 89 4.10 14.32 19.79
N ALA A 90 2.79 14.03 19.69
CA ALA A 90 2.17 12.80 20.13
C ALA A 90 0.84 12.56 19.41
N MET A 91 0.17 11.46 19.72
CA MET A 91 -1.22 11.23 19.31
C MET A 91 -2.14 12.29 19.90
N PRO A 92 -3.28 12.64 19.24
CA PRO A 92 -4.17 13.70 19.70
C PRO A 92 -4.88 13.33 21.01
N GLU A 93 -5.04 14.29 21.91
CA GLU A 93 -5.75 14.12 23.19
C GLU A 93 -7.23 14.50 23.02
N PRO A 94 -8.16 13.53 23.02
CA PRO A 94 -9.60 13.80 22.89
C PRO A 94 -10.24 14.26 24.20
N ASN A 95 -11.37 14.97 24.08
CA ASN A 95 -12.35 15.05 25.17
C ASN A 95 -13.20 13.75 25.25
N GLU A 96 -14.10 13.66 26.24
CA GLU A 96 -14.88 12.43 26.51
C GLU A 96 -15.76 11.97 25.34
N ASP A 97 -16.26 12.88 24.51
CA ASP A 97 -17.19 12.61 23.41
C ASP A 97 -16.55 12.71 22.02
N PHE A 98 -15.22 12.85 21.93
CA PHE A 98 -14.46 12.97 20.68
C PHE A 98 -14.91 14.13 19.78
N THR A 99 -15.43 15.20 20.36
CA THR A 99 -15.80 16.44 19.65
C THR A 99 -14.70 17.50 19.67
N GLU A 100 -13.73 17.37 20.57
CA GLU A 100 -12.55 18.23 20.66
C GLU A 100 -11.28 17.40 20.83
N PHE A 101 -10.20 17.87 20.20
CA PHE A 101 -8.86 17.27 20.35
C PHE A 101 -7.81 18.34 20.58
N THR A 102 -6.98 18.15 21.59
CA THR A 102 -5.76 18.93 21.78
C THR A 102 -4.60 18.25 21.09
N VAL A 103 -3.89 18.96 20.23
CA VAL A 103 -2.73 18.47 19.49
C VAL A 103 -1.53 19.34 19.84
N LYS A 104 -0.50 18.71 20.40
CA LYS A 104 0.79 19.35 20.66
C LYS A 104 1.63 19.32 19.40
N ILE A 105 2.21 20.44 19.00
CA ILE A 105 3.14 20.56 17.88
C ILE A 105 4.55 20.37 18.42
N ARG A 106 5.36 19.61 17.72
CA ARG A 106 6.74 19.29 18.10
C ARG A 106 7.62 20.52 17.94
N GLU A 107 8.36 20.88 18.98
CA GLU A 107 9.28 22.01 18.97
C GLU A 107 10.59 21.68 18.23
N GLY A 108 11.28 22.71 17.72
CA GLY A 108 12.60 22.62 17.12
C GLY A 108 12.64 22.19 15.66
N MET A 109 11.48 22.03 15.02
CA MET A 109 11.40 21.77 13.59
C MET A 109 11.49 23.07 12.78
N LYS A 110 12.16 22.98 11.62
CA LYS A 110 12.33 24.12 10.71
C LYS A 110 11.97 23.78 9.26
N TRP A 111 11.38 24.73 8.60
CA TRP A 111 11.30 24.79 7.16
C TRP A 111 12.72 24.92 6.53
N SER A 112 12.86 24.60 5.25
CA SER A 112 14.16 24.64 4.55
C SER A 112 14.75 26.04 4.36
N ASP A 113 13.97 27.09 4.60
CA ASP A 113 14.41 28.49 4.61
C ASP A 113 14.78 29.01 6.03
N GLY A 114 14.63 28.16 7.05
CA GLY A 114 15.03 28.42 8.43
C GLY A 114 13.92 28.93 9.35
N GLU A 115 12.70 29.19 8.83
CA GLU A 115 11.54 29.51 9.66
C GLU A 115 11.10 28.30 10.49
N ASP A 116 10.50 28.54 11.66
CA ASP A 116 10.03 27.47 12.55
C ASP A 116 8.72 26.86 12.03
N ILE A 117 8.60 25.54 12.08
CA ILE A 117 7.31 24.84 11.89
C ILE A 117 6.57 24.88 13.21
N ASN A 118 5.36 25.47 13.23
CA ASN A 118 4.61 25.70 14.44
C ASN A 118 3.08 25.61 14.25
N ALA A 119 2.32 26.03 15.26
CA ALA A 119 0.86 25.98 15.28
C ALA A 119 0.20 26.85 14.19
N ASP A 120 0.83 27.96 13.76
CA ASP A 120 0.30 28.82 12.72
C ASP A 120 0.22 28.08 11.38
N ASP A 121 1.25 27.28 11.01
CA ASP A 121 1.26 26.47 9.79
C ASP A 121 0.13 25.42 9.79
N VAL A 122 -0.12 24.79 10.95
CA VAL A 122 -1.19 23.79 11.08
C VAL A 122 -2.57 24.43 10.95
N VAL A 123 -2.82 25.52 11.68
CA VAL A 123 -4.10 26.25 11.62
C VAL A 123 -4.33 26.80 10.23
N PHE A 124 -3.30 27.39 9.63
CA PHE A 124 -3.37 27.91 8.26
C PHE A 124 -3.71 26.79 7.27
N THR A 125 -3.00 25.68 7.32
CA THR A 125 -3.22 24.54 6.40
C THR A 125 -4.66 24.03 6.46
N MET A 126 -5.18 23.80 7.67
CA MET A 126 -6.55 23.29 7.84
C MET A 126 -7.60 24.29 7.35
N ASN A 127 -7.44 25.59 7.64
CA ASN A 127 -8.34 26.61 7.16
C ASN A 127 -8.25 26.78 5.63
N MET A 128 -7.06 26.77 5.07
CA MET A 128 -6.84 26.82 3.62
C MET A 128 -7.59 25.67 2.91
N ILE A 129 -7.50 24.44 3.42
CA ILE A 129 -8.23 23.28 2.87
C ILE A 129 -9.74 23.52 2.95
N LYS A 130 -10.25 23.99 4.09
CA LYS A 130 -11.68 24.23 4.30
C LYS A 130 -12.25 25.32 3.40
N GLU A 131 -11.50 26.37 3.17
CA GLU A 131 -11.91 27.56 2.40
C GLU A 131 -11.80 27.39 0.88
N ASN A 132 -11.08 26.35 0.41
CA ASN A 132 -10.85 26.12 -1.02
C ASN A 132 -11.55 24.85 -1.52
N PRO A 133 -12.79 24.92 -2.02
CA PRO A 133 -13.54 23.75 -2.51
C PRO A 133 -12.88 23.00 -3.69
N GLY A 134 -11.91 23.62 -4.36
CA GLY A 134 -11.11 22.98 -5.41
C GLY A 134 -10.06 21.99 -4.89
N ILE A 135 -9.77 21.98 -3.58
CA ILE A 135 -8.91 20.98 -2.95
C ILE A 135 -9.70 19.68 -2.75
N GLY A 136 -9.17 18.55 -3.20
CA GLY A 136 -9.88 17.27 -3.22
C GLY A 136 -10.46 16.84 -1.85
N CYS A 137 -9.73 17.05 -0.76
CA CYS A 137 -10.17 16.70 0.60
C CYS A 137 -11.08 17.76 1.26
N SER A 138 -11.29 18.94 0.65
CA SER A 138 -12.02 20.07 1.26
C SER A 138 -13.45 19.71 1.67
N ALA A 139 -14.22 19.08 0.80
CA ALA A 139 -15.60 18.70 1.08
C ALA A 139 -15.70 17.74 2.29
N TYR A 140 -14.83 16.74 2.34
CA TYR A 140 -14.78 15.82 3.47
C TYR A 140 -14.33 16.55 4.75
N THR A 141 -13.28 17.36 4.68
CA THR A 141 -12.79 18.14 5.83
C THR A 141 -13.91 18.99 6.44
N ASN A 142 -14.68 19.69 5.60
CA ASN A 142 -15.83 20.49 6.06
C ASN A 142 -16.95 19.65 6.67
N SER A 143 -17.09 18.38 6.29
CA SER A 143 -18.13 17.50 6.85
C SER A 143 -17.79 17.02 8.27
N VAL A 144 -16.51 16.95 8.64
CA VAL A 144 -16.06 16.40 9.93
C VAL A 144 -15.41 17.44 10.85
N LEU A 145 -14.75 18.46 10.31
CA LEU A 145 -14.00 19.47 11.04
C LEU A 145 -14.76 20.79 11.09
N ALA A 146 -15.21 21.22 12.28
CA ALA A 146 -15.86 22.52 12.48
C ALA A 146 -14.85 23.65 12.41
N SER A 147 -13.78 23.58 13.21
CA SER A 147 -12.71 24.59 13.22
C SER A 147 -11.41 24.05 13.81
N VAL A 148 -10.32 24.75 13.54
CA VAL A 148 -9.03 24.57 14.24
C VAL A 148 -8.61 25.91 14.79
N GLU A 149 -8.17 25.95 16.04
CA GLU A 149 -7.69 27.17 16.71
C GLU A 149 -6.29 27.01 17.29
N LYS A 150 -5.51 28.08 17.23
CA LYS A 150 -4.22 28.18 17.91
C LYS A 150 -4.46 28.47 19.40
N VAL A 151 -3.94 27.62 20.26
CA VAL A 151 -3.95 27.83 21.73
C VAL A 151 -2.69 28.57 22.14
N ASP A 152 -1.53 28.13 21.67
CA ASP A 152 -0.22 28.75 21.80
C ASP A 152 0.65 28.37 20.58
N ASP A 153 1.93 28.79 20.58
CA ASP A 153 2.81 28.56 19.41
C ASP A 153 3.05 27.07 19.07
N TYR A 154 2.79 26.17 20.01
CA TYR A 154 2.98 24.73 19.86
C TYR A 154 1.78 23.90 20.33
N THR A 155 0.60 24.52 20.37
CA THR A 155 -0.64 23.81 20.71
C THR A 155 -1.78 24.29 19.83
N VAL A 156 -2.46 23.34 19.20
CA VAL A 156 -3.69 23.60 18.45
C VAL A 156 -4.84 22.78 19.02
N LYS A 157 -6.05 23.26 18.85
CA LYS A 157 -7.27 22.54 19.19
C LYS A 157 -8.15 22.34 17.95
N PHE A 158 -8.52 21.10 17.71
CA PHE A 158 -9.46 20.71 16.67
C PHE A 158 -10.85 20.58 17.27
N HIS A 159 -11.84 21.24 16.66
CA HIS A 159 -13.26 21.13 17.01
C HIS A 159 -13.96 20.37 15.89
N MET A 160 -14.55 19.23 16.21
CA MET A 160 -15.23 18.38 15.24
C MET A 160 -16.70 18.79 15.10
N VAL A 161 -17.32 18.48 13.97
CA VAL A 161 -18.75 18.71 13.72
C VAL A 161 -19.61 17.83 14.63
N ASP A 162 -19.19 16.57 14.78
CA ASP A 162 -19.79 15.54 15.62
C ASP A 162 -18.67 14.68 16.24
N SER A 163 -19.04 13.69 17.06
CA SER A 163 -18.10 12.72 17.61
C SER A 163 -17.26 12.08 16.51
N PHE A 164 -15.94 12.20 16.59
CA PHE A 164 -15.02 11.73 15.55
C PHE A 164 -13.78 11.03 16.13
N PRO A 165 -13.88 9.80 16.63
CA PRO A 165 -12.81 9.12 17.36
C PRO A 165 -11.51 8.89 16.58
N ARG A 166 -11.51 9.07 15.25
CA ARG A 166 -10.42 8.69 14.34
C ARG A 166 -9.66 9.87 13.74
N LEU A 167 -9.44 10.93 14.53
CA LEU A 167 -8.76 12.15 14.03
C LEU A 167 -7.41 11.81 13.40
N ALA A 168 -6.51 11.13 14.10
CA ALA A 168 -5.17 10.82 13.60
C ALA A 168 -5.22 9.85 12.40
N LEU A 169 -6.10 8.85 12.42
CA LEU A 169 -6.27 7.91 11.31
C LEU A 169 -6.73 8.60 10.02
N LYS A 170 -7.50 9.67 10.13
CA LYS A 170 -8.01 10.39 8.95
C LYS A 170 -7.11 11.52 8.49
N PHE A 171 -6.51 12.25 9.42
CA PHE A 171 -5.66 13.42 9.13
C PHE A 171 -4.16 13.11 9.13
N GLY A 172 -3.78 11.85 9.36
CA GLY A 172 -2.43 11.34 9.29
C GLY A 172 -2.26 10.24 8.25
N VAL A 173 -1.03 9.83 8.07
CA VAL A 173 -0.67 8.75 7.14
C VAL A 173 -1.09 7.41 7.71
N THR A 174 -1.73 6.59 6.88
CA THR A 174 -2.12 5.22 7.24
C THR A 174 -1.40 4.16 6.43
N ILE A 175 -0.90 4.51 5.23
CA ILE A 175 -0.20 3.58 4.36
C ILE A 175 0.60 4.29 3.24
N TRP A 176 -0.04 4.81 2.19
CA TRP A 176 0.65 5.40 1.04
C TRP A 176 0.91 6.90 1.16
N GLY A 177 0.27 7.55 2.08
CA GLY A 177 0.27 8.98 2.28
C GLY A 177 -1.02 9.48 2.91
N CYS A 178 -1.18 10.77 2.88
CA CYS A 178 -2.33 11.47 3.44
C CYS A 178 -2.56 12.74 2.63
N ASP A 179 -3.81 13.20 2.51
CA ASP A 179 -4.15 14.43 1.79
C ASP A 179 -3.87 15.71 2.60
N TYR A 180 -3.36 15.58 3.83
CA TYR A 180 -3.19 16.68 4.78
C TYR A 180 -1.70 17.01 4.99
N TYR A 181 -1.08 17.55 3.95
CA TYR A 181 0.31 18.03 3.99
C TYR A 181 0.37 19.38 4.71
N ILE A 182 1.20 19.52 5.72
CA ILE A 182 1.43 20.81 6.35
C ILE A 182 2.24 21.69 5.41
N VAL A 183 1.75 22.90 5.13
CA VAL A 183 2.40 23.87 4.25
C VAL A 183 2.82 25.11 5.02
N PRO A 184 3.89 25.82 4.59
CA PRO A 184 4.39 27.02 5.27
C PRO A 184 3.42 28.19 5.09
N GLU A 185 2.83 28.68 6.19
CA GLU A 185 1.91 29.82 6.17
C GLU A 185 2.52 31.02 5.46
N HIS A 186 3.78 31.36 5.77
CA HIS A 186 4.47 32.53 5.25
C HIS A 186 4.64 32.54 3.72
N ILE A 187 4.56 31.36 3.06
CA ILE A 187 4.57 31.22 1.60
C ILE A 187 3.15 31.19 1.03
N TYR A 188 2.25 30.42 1.63
CA TYR A 188 0.95 30.12 1.04
C TYR A 188 -0.13 31.18 1.34
N LYS A 189 0.00 32.00 2.40
CA LYS A 189 -1.00 33.03 2.78
C LYS A 189 -1.25 34.11 1.73
N ASP A 190 -0.25 34.41 0.91
CA ASP A 190 -0.34 35.40 -0.14
C ASP A 190 -0.70 34.82 -1.51
N VAL A 191 -0.95 33.50 -1.60
CA VAL A 191 -1.35 32.80 -2.82
C VAL A 191 -2.85 33.01 -3.06
N ALA A 192 -3.18 33.62 -4.20
CA ALA A 192 -4.57 33.94 -4.52
C ALA A 192 -5.45 32.71 -4.81
N ASP A 193 -4.88 31.67 -5.41
CA ASP A 193 -5.55 30.40 -5.71
C ASP A 193 -4.53 29.25 -5.56
N VAL A 194 -4.62 28.56 -4.43
CA VAL A 194 -3.70 27.47 -4.10
C VAL A 194 -3.79 26.30 -5.09
N THR A 195 -4.97 26.09 -5.71
CA THR A 195 -5.17 25.00 -6.66
C THR A 195 -4.53 25.26 -8.04
N GLN A 196 -4.06 26.49 -8.26
CA GLN A 196 -3.36 26.91 -9.48
C GLN A 196 -1.91 27.35 -9.21
N PHE A 197 -1.49 27.34 -7.96
CA PHE A 197 -0.15 27.75 -7.56
C PHE A 197 0.87 26.67 -7.91
N LYS A 198 1.63 26.90 -8.99
CA LYS A 198 2.74 26.03 -9.37
C LYS A 198 3.99 26.37 -8.54
N ASP A 199 4.27 25.55 -7.55
CA ASP A 199 5.47 25.69 -6.70
C ASP A 199 6.62 24.87 -7.30
N SER A 200 7.52 25.51 -8.00
CA SER A 200 8.68 24.85 -8.66
C SER A 200 9.96 24.84 -7.83
N THR A 201 9.98 25.59 -6.72
CA THR A 201 11.10 25.68 -5.77
C THR A 201 10.56 25.67 -4.35
N PRO A 202 9.96 24.57 -3.89
CA PRO A 202 9.21 24.54 -2.64
C PRO A 202 10.11 24.80 -1.43
N VAL A 203 9.56 25.55 -0.47
CA VAL A 203 10.05 25.53 0.91
C VAL A 203 9.59 24.23 1.54
N THR A 204 10.53 23.40 2.01
CA THR A 204 10.28 21.99 2.36
C THR A 204 10.32 21.75 3.87
N ALA A 205 9.40 20.89 4.37
CA ALA A 205 9.39 20.41 5.74
C ALA A 205 10.24 19.14 5.93
N GLY A 206 10.41 18.37 4.87
CA GLY A 206 11.16 17.13 4.86
C GLY A 206 12.69 17.33 4.91
N PRO A 207 13.46 16.21 4.95
CA PRO A 207 14.92 16.26 5.05
C PRO A 207 15.62 16.69 3.77
N TYR A 208 14.92 16.75 2.63
CA TYR A 208 15.48 17.12 1.33
C TYR A 208 14.84 18.38 0.75
N THR A 209 15.56 19.00 -0.20
CA THR A 209 15.05 20.02 -1.11
C THR A 209 15.11 19.48 -2.55
N VAL A 210 14.30 20.05 -3.45
CA VAL A 210 14.37 19.75 -4.87
C VAL A 210 15.59 20.47 -5.46
N LYS A 211 16.56 19.70 -5.98
CA LYS A 211 17.76 20.24 -6.63
C LYS A 211 17.51 20.50 -8.11
N GLU A 212 16.94 19.53 -8.79
CA GLU A 212 16.70 19.58 -10.24
C GLU A 212 15.61 18.55 -10.62
N TYR A 213 14.95 18.76 -11.73
CA TYR A 213 13.97 17.82 -12.29
C TYR A 213 13.98 17.85 -13.82
N ASP A 214 13.59 16.74 -14.44
CA ASP A 214 13.45 16.65 -15.89
C ASP A 214 12.21 17.43 -16.37
N PRO A 215 12.35 18.33 -17.37
CA PRO A 215 11.22 19.04 -17.96
C PRO A 215 10.15 18.14 -18.59
N ASN A 216 10.49 16.87 -18.90
CA ASN A 216 9.56 15.87 -19.43
C ASN A 216 9.01 14.93 -18.34
N GLY A 217 9.31 15.21 -17.07
CA GLY A 217 8.77 14.46 -15.95
C GLY A 217 9.37 13.07 -15.72
N GLN A 218 10.51 12.75 -16.33
CA GLN A 218 11.11 11.41 -16.25
C GLN A 218 11.94 11.18 -15.00
N TRP A 219 12.39 12.24 -14.31
CA TRP A 219 13.16 12.12 -13.09
C TRP A 219 13.14 13.39 -12.22
N ILE A 220 13.45 13.20 -10.93
CA ILE A 220 13.68 14.26 -9.94
C ILE A 220 14.97 13.96 -9.19
N LEU A 221 15.79 14.98 -8.97
CA LEU A 221 16.97 14.93 -8.12
C LEU A 221 16.73 15.74 -6.83
N TYR A 222 16.79 15.07 -5.71
CA TYR A 222 16.70 15.68 -4.39
C TYR A 222 18.10 15.86 -3.78
N GLN A 223 18.27 16.88 -2.96
CA GLN A 223 19.49 17.16 -2.21
C GLN A 223 19.18 17.24 -0.73
N LEU A 224 19.92 16.51 0.09
CA LEU A 224 19.84 16.56 1.55
C LEU A 224 20.12 17.97 2.05
N ARG A 225 19.28 18.49 2.94
CA ARG A 225 19.49 19.78 3.61
C ARG A 225 20.70 19.69 4.54
N GLU A 226 21.44 20.80 4.69
CA GLU A 226 22.56 20.86 5.64
C GLU A 226 22.05 20.77 7.11
N ASP A 227 20.83 21.24 7.35
CA ASP A 227 20.14 21.22 8.63
C ASP A 227 19.05 20.10 8.73
N TRP A 228 19.21 19.01 8.00
CA TRP A 228 18.21 17.93 7.92
C TRP A 228 17.72 17.41 9.28
N GLN A 229 18.57 17.48 10.34
CA GLN A 229 18.20 17.11 11.70
C GLN A 229 17.10 18.01 12.28
N GLN A 230 16.92 19.23 11.74
CA GLN A 230 15.86 20.16 12.11
C GLN A 230 14.64 20.05 11.21
N SER A 231 14.65 19.20 10.19
CA SER A 231 13.44 18.88 9.41
C SER A 231 12.44 18.13 10.28
N ALA A 232 11.18 18.09 9.86
CA ALA A 232 10.14 17.32 10.55
C ALA A 232 10.56 15.85 10.76
N MET A 233 11.09 15.20 9.71
CA MET A 233 11.62 13.83 9.80
C MET A 233 12.82 13.74 10.75
N GLY A 234 13.75 14.70 10.71
CA GLY A 234 14.96 14.66 11.54
C GLY A 234 14.62 14.69 13.03
N VAL A 235 13.71 15.57 13.45
CA VAL A 235 13.27 15.70 14.86
C VAL A 235 12.39 14.51 15.27
N ALA A 236 11.39 14.15 14.45
CA ALA A 236 10.50 13.02 14.75
C ALA A 236 11.23 11.67 14.69
N GLY A 237 12.14 11.48 13.74
CA GLY A 237 12.94 10.27 13.60
C GLY A 237 13.93 10.07 14.76
N ALA A 238 14.49 11.14 15.29
CA ALA A 238 15.33 11.07 16.50
C ALA A 238 14.52 10.61 17.73
N ASP A 239 13.28 11.07 17.86
CA ASP A 239 12.39 10.72 18.97
C ASP A 239 11.84 9.29 18.84
N HIS A 240 11.30 8.92 17.67
CA HIS A 240 10.60 7.65 17.47
C HIS A 240 11.56 6.48 17.16
N TYR A 241 12.54 6.70 16.25
CA TYR A 241 13.48 5.67 15.80
C TYR A 241 14.89 5.77 16.42
N GLY A 242 15.18 6.82 17.20
CA GLY A 242 16.51 7.07 17.75
C GLY A 242 17.55 7.44 16.68
N ILE A 243 17.13 8.01 15.54
CA ILE A 243 18.03 8.43 14.45
C ILE A 243 18.98 9.52 14.98
N THR A 244 20.28 9.32 14.80
CA THR A 244 21.33 10.24 15.26
C THR A 244 21.90 11.09 14.13
N ALA A 245 22.64 12.13 14.47
CA ALA A 245 23.26 13.01 13.49
C ALA A 245 24.29 12.30 12.57
N GLU A 246 24.88 11.19 13.06
CA GLU A 246 25.84 10.38 12.29
C GLU A 246 25.14 9.50 11.24
N GLN A 247 23.83 9.31 11.35
CA GLN A 247 23.00 8.56 10.40
C GLN A 247 22.43 9.48 9.31
N ALA A 248 23.27 10.35 8.75
CA ALA A 248 22.84 11.23 7.66
C ALA A 248 22.41 10.37 6.45
N PRO A 249 21.20 10.58 5.90
CA PRO A 249 20.78 9.94 4.66
C PRO A 249 21.72 10.28 3.48
N ALA A 250 21.53 9.59 2.34
CA ALA A 250 22.28 9.87 1.11
C ALA A 250 22.20 11.35 0.75
N LYS A 251 23.33 11.95 0.37
CA LYS A 251 23.41 13.39 0.03
C LYS A 251 22.49 13.76 -1.14
N TYR A 252 22.32 12.84 -2.09
CA TYR A 252 21.42 12.99 -3.21
C TYR A 252 20.52 11.75 -3.32
N VAL A 253 19.25 11.97 -3.67
CA VAL A 253 18.32 10.92 -4.07
C VAL A 253 17.86 11.23 -5.48
N TRP A 254 18.14 10.34 -6.41
CA TRP A 254 17.73 10.47 -7.81
C TRP A 254 16.64 9.45 -8.12
N CYS A 255 15.41 9.96 -8.26
CA CYS A 255 14.23 9.18 -8.61
C CYS A 255 14.00 9.25 -10.11
N ARG A 256 13.93 8.11 -10.81
CA ARG A 256 13.82 8.06 -12.26
C ARG A 256 12.86 6.98 -12.76
N VAL A 257 12.19 7.24 -13.88
CA VAL A 257 11.43 6.25 -14.62
C VAL A 257 12.37 5.38 -15.44
N LEU A 258 12.24 4.06 -15.36
CA LEU A 258 13.15 3.13 -16.04
C LEU A 258 12.55 2.49 -17.30
N GLY A 259 11.25 2.58 -17.49
CA GLY A 259 10.56 1.99 -18.65
C GLY A 259 10.19 0.52 -18.47
N ASP A 260 10.54 -0.33 -19.44
CA ASP A 260 10.13 -1.74 -19.44
C ASP A 260 11.02 -2.64 -18.56
N ASP A 261 10.55 -3.85 -18.29
CA ASP A 261 11.22 -4.83 -17.44
C ASP A 261 12.63 -5.19 -17.93
N THR A 262 12.86 -5.18 -19.23
CA THR A 262 14.21 -5.45 -19.79
C THR A 262 15.18 -4.34 -19.40
N THR A 263 14.77 -3.09 -19.54
CA THR A 263 15.54 -1.92 -19.12
C THR A 263 15.79 -1.92 -17.62
N ARG A 264 14.74 -2.18 -16.81
CA ARG A 264 14.81 -2.27 -15.34
C ARG A 264 15.84 -3.31 -14.88
N GLN A 265 15.80 -4.51 -15.49
CA GLN A 265 16.77 -5.58 -15.21
C GLN A 265 18.21 -5.16 -15.57
N MET A 266 18.40 -4.55 -16.74
CA MET A 266 19.74 -4.11 -17.20
C MET A 266 20.32 -3.03 -16.28
N GLU A 267 19.53 -2.04 -15.90
CA GLU A 267 19.94 -0.95 -14.99
C GLU A 267 20.33 -1.50 -13.62
N MET A 268 19.53 -2.44 -13.07
CA MET A 268 19.83 -3.08 -11.78
C MET A 268 21.11 -3.93 -11.85
N LEU A 269 21.29 -4.75 -12.90
CA LEU A 269 22.47 -5.60 -13.07
C LEU A 269 23.74 -4.82 -13.34
N SER A 270 23.61 -3.62 -13.92
CA SER A 270 24.75 -2.70 -14.19
C SER A 270 25.06 -1.78 -13.02
N ASN A 271 24.40 -1.90 -11.89
CA ASN A 271 24.51 -1.06 -10.69
C ASN A 271 24.15 0.44 -10.94
N ASN A 272 23.31 0.70 -11.93
CA ASN A 272 22.83 2.04 -12.28
C ASN A 272 21.54 2.41 -11.54
N VAL A 273 20.98 1.50 -10.77
CA VAL A 273 19.83 1.70 -9.86
C VAL A 273 20.03 0.86 -8.60
N ASP A 274 19.60 1.39 -7.48
CA ASP A 274 19.75 0.76 -6.16
C ASP A 274 18.47 0.08 -5.68
N LEU A 275 17.30 0.63 -6.06
CA LEU A 275 15.98 0.12 -5.67
C LEU A 275 15.02 0.15 -6.85
N LEU A 276 14.28 -0.94 -7.04
CA LEU A 276 13.12 -1.00 -7.93
C LEU A 276 11.82 -1.03 -7.11
N CYS A 277 10.71 -0.58 -7.69
CA CYS A 277 9.42 -0.58 -7.02
C CYS A 277 8.91 -1.99 -6.74
N GLU A 278 8.82 -2.78 -7.78
CA GLU A 278 8.42 -4.17 -7.69
C GLU A 278 8.76 -4.89 -9.00
N VAL A 279 9.03 -6.19 -8.93
CA VAL A 279 9.25 -7.04 -10.09
C VAL A 279 8.46 -8.34 -9.97
N THR A 280 8.40 -9.14 -11.04
CA THR A 280 7.87 -10.50 -10.93
C THR A 280 8.90 -11.45 -10.31
N PRO A 281 8.47 -12.59 -9.73
CA PRO A 281 9.38 -13.58 -9.17
C PRO A 281 10.46 -14.04 -10.16
N GLU A 282 10.09 -14.25 -11.42
CA GLU A 282 10.99 -14.74 -12.47
C GLU A 282 12.09 -13.71 -12.79
N ILE A 283 11.73 -12.41 -12.80
CA ILE A 283 12.68 -11.31 -12.99
C ILE A 283 13.65 -11.22 -11.81
N LEU A 284 13.12 -11.34 -10.60
CA LEU A 284 13.92 -11.30 -9.37
C LEU A 284 14.93 -12.46 -9.34
N ASP A 285 14.47 -13.69 -9.55
CA ASP A 285 15.32 -14.88 -9.57
C ASP A 285 16.43 -14.77 -10.61
N TYR A 286 16.10 -14.30 -11.82
CA TYR A 286 17.08 -14.03 -12.85
C TYR A 286 18.15 -13.02 -12.38
N MET A 287 17.74 -11.88 -11.81
CA MET A 287 18.69 -10.84 -11.36
C MET A 287 19.59 -11.36 -10.23
N ILE A 288 19.04 -12.05 -9.24
CA ILE A 288 19.80 -12.65 -8.11
C ILE A 288 20.81 -13.68 -8.66
N SER A 289 20.42 -14.51 -9.65
CA SER A 289 21.31 -15.50 -10.27
C SER A 289 22.51 -14.88 -10.98
N LYS A 290 22.42 -13.60 -11.39
CA LYS A 290 23.50 -12.84 -12.09
C LYS A 290 24.31 -11.97 -11.17
N ASN A 291 23.72 -11.41 -10.12
CA ASN A 291 24.39 -10.53 -9.18
C ASN A 291 23.93 -10.84 -7.74
N ASN A 292 24.81 -11.47 -6.96
CA ASN A 292 24.55 -11.84 -5.57
C ASN A 292 24.48 -10.64 -4.59
N LYS A 293 24.61 -9.41 -5.06
CA LYS A 293 24.39 -8.18 -4.31
C LYS A 293 22.94 -7.69 -4.45
N ILE A 294 22.19 -8.30 -5.36
CA ILE A 294 20.75 -8.06 -5.48
C ILE A 294 20.03 -9.00 -4.53
N ALA A 295 19.13 -8.45 -3.75
CA ALA A 295 18.32 -9.17 -2.77
C ALA A 295 16.91 -8.59 -2.72
N CYS A 296 16.02 -9.31 -2.07
CA CYS A 296 14.70 -8.84 -1.69
C CYS A 296 14.56 -8.94 -0.16
N TRP A 297 13.34 -8.95 0.36
CA TRP A 297 13.08 -9.08 1.80
C TRP A 297 13.76 -10.31 2.41
N TYR A 298 13.66 -11.48 1.75
CA TYR A 298 14.51 -12.65 2.02
C TYR A 298 15.60 -12.78 0.96
N ASN A 299 16.77 -13.26 1.33
CA ASN A 299 17.89 -13.48 0.41
C ASN A 299 17.78 -14.79 -0.39
N GLU A 300 16.90 -15.69 0.02
CA GLU A 300 16.65 -16.99 -0.60
C GLU A 300 15.17 -17.14 -0.89
N PHE A 301 14.82 -18.05 -1.81
CA PHE A 301 13.42 -18.38 -2.05
C PHE A 301 12.69 -18.66 -0.71
N PRO A 302 11.54 -18.07 -0.45
CA PRO A 302 10.60 -17.41 -1.37
C PRO A 302 10.79 -15.89 -1.58
N TYR A 303 11.88 -15.29 -1.21
CA TYR A 303 12.32 -13.91 -1.39
C TYR A 303 11.45 -12.81 -0.76
N ALA A 304 10.14 -12.85 -0.98
CA ALA A 304 9.23 -11.82 -0.52
C ALA A 304 8.16 -12.37 0.40
N THR A 305 7.99 -11.70 1.53
CA THR A 305 6.88 -11.98 2.44
C THR A 305 6.41 -10.79 3.21
N SER A 306 7.01 -9.63 3.01
CA SER A 306 6.37 -8.44 3.49
C SER A 306 5.22 -8.15 2.55
N ASP A 307 4.02 -8.41 3.03
CA ASP A 307 2.82 -8.20 2.26
C ASP A 307 2.62 -6.72 1.96
N ASP A 308 2.28 -6.41 0.73
CA ASP A 308 1.57 -5.18 0.41
C ASP A 308 0.29 -5.17 1.29
N PRO A 309 0.00 -4.09 2.00
CA PRO A 309 -1.20 -4.00 2.80
C PRO A 309 -2.52 -3.99 1.99
N CYS A 310 -2.52 -4.42 0.75
CA CYS A 310 -3.70 -4.63 -0.06
C CYS A 310 -3.96 -6.11 -0.26
N SER A 311 -5.08 -6.60 0.23
CA SER A 311 -5.58 -7.91 -0.19
C SER A 311 -6.06 -7.85 -1.65
N LYS A 312 -5.94 -8.96 -2.36
CA LYS A 312 -6.38 -9.10 -3.75
C LYS A 312 -7.38 -10.24 -3.90
N GLY A 313 -8.33 -10.07 -4.79
CA GLY A 313 -9.37 -11.07 -5.00
C GLY A 313 -10.39 -10.66 -6.07
N ILE A 314 -11.54 -11.30 -6.04
CA ILE A 314 -12.66 -11.01 -6.94
C ILE A 314 -13.83 -10.46 -6.16
N GLY A 315 -14.36 -9.31 -6.59
CA GLY A 315 -15.61 -8.74 -6.10
C GLY A 315 -16.76 -9.04 -7.04
N PHE A 316 -17.94 -9.14 -6.47
CA PHE A 316 -19.19 -9.40 -7.18
C PHE A 316 -19.98 -8.13 -7.46
N GLY A 317 -20.54 -8.01 -8.65
CA GLY A 317 -21.51 -6.97 -9.00
C GLY A 317 -22.91 -7.30 -8.45
N ILE A 318 -23.06 -7.27 -7.13
CA ILE A 318 -24.29 -7.64 -6.42
C ILE A 318 -25.47 -6.77 -6.86
N GLY A 319 -25.20 -5.52 -7.23
CA GLY A 319 -26.21 -4.59 -7.76
C GLY A 319 -26.87 -5.02 -9.08
N ASN A 320 -26.30 -5.99 -9.81
CA ASN A 320 -26.91 -6.55 -11.01
C ASN A 320 -28.10 -7.48 -10.71
N GLY A 321 -28.35 -7.83 -9.44
CA GLY A 321 -29.39 -8.77 -9.05
C GLY A 321 -28.98 -10.23 -9.27
N ALA A 322 -29.97 -11.12 -9.39
CA ALA A 322 -29.72 -12.56 -9.49
C ALA A 322 -28.95 -12.96 -10.76
N PRO A 323 -27.99 -13.90 -10.67
CA PRO A 323 -27.68 -14.69 -9.47
C PRO A 323 -26.61 -14.03 -8.56
N PHE A 324 -26.06 -12.86 -8.90
CA PHE A 324 -24.92 -12.24 -8.21
C PHE A 324 -25.29 -11.76 -6.79
N ASP A 325 -26.55 -11.38 -6.54
CA ASP A 325 -27.07 -10.99 -5.21
C ASP A 325 -27.34 -12.20 -4.28
N ASN A 326 -27.29 -13.42 -4.84
CA ASN A 326 -27.48 -14.65 -4.05
C ASN A 326 -26.14 -15.13 -3.46
N LYS A 327 -26.05 -15.24 -2.14
CA LYS A 327 -24.84 -15.69 -1.45
C LYS A 327 -24.42 -17.12 -1.85
N PHE A 328 -25.36 -18.00 -2.18
CA PHE A 328 -25.02 -19.35 -2.60
C PHE A 328 -24.27 -19.36 -3.93
N PHE A 329 -24.62 -18.46 -4.86
CA PHE A 329 -23.85 -18.27 -6.08
C PHE A 329 -22.41 -17.85 -5.77
N ARG A 330 -22.23 -16.86 -4.89
CA ARG A 330 -20.92 -16.34 -4.53
C ARG A 330 -20.05 -17.39 -3.83
N TRP A 331 -20.63 -18.15 -2.90
CA TRP A 331 -19.99 -19.30 -2.27
C TRP A 331 -19.67 -20.41 -3.27
N GLY A 332 -20.55 -20.67 -4.23
CA GLY A 332 -20.31 -21.61 -5.32
C GLY A 332 -19.06 -21.22 -6.14
N ILE A 333 -18.91 -19.94 -6.49
CA ILE A 333 -17.71 -19.44 -7.17
C ILE A 333 -16.44 -19.70 -6.34
N ALA A 334 -16.46 -19.42 -5.02
CA ALA A 334 -15.32 -19.66 -4.14
C ALA A 334 -14.89 -21.13 -4.12
N LEU A 335 -15.86 -22.06 -3.98
CA LEU A 335 -15.58 -23.49 -3.85
C LEU A 335 -15.30 -24.19 -5.21
N ALA A 336 -15.62 -23.54 -6.34
CA ALA A 336 -15.30 -24.01 -7.67
C ALA A 336 -13.84 -23.77 -8.08
N MET A 337 -13.12 -22.93 -7.33
CA MET A 337 -11.73 -22.57 -7.62
C MET A 337 -10.75 -23.33 -6.74
N ASN A 338 -9.67 -23.83 -7.34
CA ASN A 338 -8.55 -24.45 -6.63
C ASN A 338 -7.51 -23.36 -6.30
N PHE A 339 -7.41 -22.98 -5.05
CA PHE A 339 -6.52 -21.91 -4.60
C PHE A 339 -5.05 -22.31 -4.58
N ASP A 340 -4.71 -23.59 -4.47
CA ASP A 340 -3.35 -24.08 -4.63
C ASP A 340 -2.85 -23.79 -6.06
N ASP A 341 -3.65 -24.15 -7.08
CA ASP A 341 -3.34 -23.88 -8.50
C ASP A 341 -3.26 -22.38 -8.79
N ILE A 342 -4.15 -21.57 -8.17
CA ILE A 342 -4.14 -20.12 -8.33
C ILE A 342 -2.85 -19.52 -7.76
N SER A 343 -2.46 -19.91 -6.54
CA SER A 343 -1.22 -19.45 -5.92
C SER A 343 0.02 -19.83 -6.72
N LEU A 344 0.09 -21.09 -7.18
CA LEU A 344 1.17 -21.56 -8.02
C LEU A 344 1.26 -20.80 -9.36
N SER A 345 0.13 -20.46 -9.95
CA SER A 345 0.11 -19.77 -11.25
C SER A 345 0.41 -18.26 -11.16
N ILE A 346 0.17 -17.62 -9.99
CA ILE A 346 0.39 -16.19 -9.80
C ILE A 346 1.81 -15.89 -9.31
N PHE A 347 2.30 -16.69 -8.33
CA PHE A 347 3.50 -16.38 -7.55
C PHE A 347 4.46 -17.58 -7.42
N ASP A 348 4.38 -18.58 -8.27
CA ASP A 348 5.12 -19.84 -8.09
C ASP A 348 4.87 -20.49 -6.71
N GLY A 349 3.65 -20.29 -6.19
CA GLY A 349 3.23 -20.79 -4.88
C GLY A 349 3.68 -19.92 -3.69
N VAL A 350 4.36 -18.81 -3.94
CA VAL A 350 4.77 -17.87 -2.91
C VAL A 350 3.72 -16.80 -2.71
N GLY A 351 3.21 -16.69 -1.52
CA GLY A 351 2.21 -15.68 -1.19
C GLY A 351 1.30 -16.15 -0.08
N ARG A 352 0.99 -15.24 0.83
CA ARG A 352 0.10 -15.53 1.95
C ARG A 352 -1.34 -15.51 1.48
N ALA A 353 -2.07 -16.61 1.65
CA ALA A 353 -3.50 -16.64 1.43
C ALA A 353 -4.21 -15.62 2.33
N SER A 354 -5.10 -14.84 1.76
CA SER A 354 -5.92 -13.84 2.45
C SER A 354 -7.37 -14.00 2.02
N ALA A 355 -8.04 -15.01 2.59
CA ALA A 355 -9.40 -15.38 2.23
C ALA A 355 -10.43 -14.32 2.71
N PHE A 356 -10.17 -13.66 3.84
CA PHE A 356 -11.08 -12.70 4.43
C PHE A 356 -10.81 -11.27 3.96
N PRO A 357 -11.80 -10.35 4.09
CA PRO A 357 -11.65 -8.93 3.73
C PRO A 357 -10.83 -8.16 4.78
N ILE A 358 -9.68 -8.68 5.11
CA ILE A 358 -8.72 -8.05 6.00
C ILE A 358 -7.31 -8.46 5.59
N ILE A 359 -6.40 -7.55 5.73
CA ILE A 359 -5.00 -7.82 5.45
C ILE A 359 -4.32 -8.55 6.62
N THR A 360 -3.30 -9.30 6.26
CA THR A 360 -2.43 -10.02 7.18
C THR A 360 -0.99 -9.48 7.17
N ALA A 361 -0.79 -8.29 6.61
CA ALA A 361 0.52 -7.64 6.50
C ALA A 361 1.17 -7.36 7.85
N THR A 362 0.37 -7.20 8.91
CA THR A 362 0.86 -7.00 10.27
C THR A 362 0.43 -8.14 11.20
N SER A 363 1.24 -8.41 12.21
CA SER A 363 0.89 -9.35 13.28
C SER A 363 -0.43 -8.94 13.97
N ALA A 364 -0.69 -7.65 14.12
CA ALA A 364 -1.95 -7.15 14.69
C ALA A 364 -3.18 -7.56 13.85
N GLY A 365 -3.11 -7.43 12.53
CA GLY A 365 -4.20 -7.86 11.64
C GLY A 365 -4.46 -9.37 11.76
N GLN A 366 -3.39 -10.16 11.86
CA GLN A 366 -3.51 -11.61 12.04
C GLN A 366 -4.11 -11.97 13.41
N GLU A 367 -3.56 -11.44 14.49
CA GLU A 367 -3.95 -11.83 15.86
C GLU A 367 -5.32 -11.27 16.26
N LEU A 368 -5.61 -10.00 15.92
CA LEU A 368 -6.84 -9.35 16.35
C LEU A 368 -8.08 -9.78 15.54
N TYR A 369 -7.89 -10.16 14.27
CA TYR A 369 -9.02 -10.37 13.37
C TYR A 369 -8.97 -11.70 12.62
N TYR A 370 -7.87 -12.00 11.92
CA TYR A 370 -7.85 -13.14 11.01
C TYR A 370 -8.01 -14.48 11.75
N LYS A 371 -7.20 -14.71 12.79
CA LYS A 371 -7.28 -15.92 13.61
C LYS A 371 -8.65 -16.11 14.27
N PRO A 372 -9.23 -15.11 14.97
CA PRO A 372 -10.57 -15.25 15.55
C PRO A 372 -11.66 -15.57 14.53
N VAL A 373 -11.59 -14.99 13.32
CA VAL A 373 -12.56 -15.28 12.25
C VAL A 373 -12.35 -16.68 11.67
N ALA A 374 -11.09 -17.10 11.49
CA ALA A 374 -10.78 -18.47 11.03
C ALA A 374 -11.25 -19.52 12.04
N GLU A 375 -11.03 -19.29 13.34
CA GLU A 375 -11.53 -20.17 14.41
C GLU A 375 -13.07 -20.25 14.41
N TRP A 376 -13.76 -19.11 14.29
CA TRP A 376 -15.21 -19.09 14.17
C TRP A 376 -15.68 -19.85 12.91
N LEU A 377 -15.06 -19.60 11.77
CA LEU A 377 -15.39 -20.27 10.51
C LEU A 377 -15.24 -21.79 10.65
N GLN A 378 -14.16 -22.24 11.26
CA GLN A 378 -13.87 -23.66 11.44
C GLN A 378 -14.84 -24.35 12.42
N ASN A 379 -15.23 -23.68 13.51
CA ASN A 379 -15.90 -24.33 14.62
C ASN A 379 -17.42 -24.04 14.71
N GLU A 380 -17.87 -22.88 14.23
CA GLU A 380 -19.22 -22.39 14.47
C GLU A 380 -20.01 -22.11 13.19
N PHE A 381 -19.31 -21.82 12.06
CA PHE A 381 -19.97 -21.46 10.82
C PHE A 381 -20.92 -22.56 10.33
N LYS A 382 -22.12 -22.13 9.94
CA LYS A 382 -23.15 -22.99 9.34
C LYS A 382 -23.94 -22.21 8.30
N MET A 383 -24.26 -22.92 7.22
CA MET A 383 -25.16 -22.45 6.16
C MET A 383 -26.09 -23.60 5.78
N GLU A 384 -27.38 -23.34 5.68
CA GLU A 384 -28.41 -24.37 5.39
C GLU A 384 -28.98 -24.13 3.98
N LEU A 385 -29.06 -25.20 3.19
CA LEU A 385 -29.70 -25.23 1.89
C LEU A 385 -31.19 -25.54 2.02
N SER A 386 -31.95 -25.27 0.96
CA SER A 386 -33.41 -25.50 0.92
C SER A 386 -33.81 -26.96 1.10
N ASP A 387 -32.92 -27.90 0.80
CA ASP A 387 -33.13 -29.35 0.99
C ASP A 387 -32.80 -29.84 2.42
N GLY A 388 -32.38 -28.92 3.32
CA GLY A 388 -31.99 -29.22 4.69
C GLY A 388 -30.51 -29.64 4.83
N THR A 389 -29.73 -29.61 3.78
CA THR A 389 -28.28 -29.84 3.88
C THR A 389 -27.63 -28.71 4.68
N VAL A 390 -26.88 -29.06 5.73
CA VAL A 390 -26.12 -28.11 6.54
C VAL A 390 -24.65 -28.12 6.11
N ILE A 391 -24.17 -27.00 5.63
CA ILE A 391 -22.77 -26.75 5.28
C ILE A 391 -22.06 -26.17 6.51
N THR A 392 -20.89 -26.70 6.83
CA THR A 392 -20.09 -26.31 7.98
C THR A 392 -18.71 -25.76 7.54
N GLY A 393 -17.93 -25.25 8.49
CA GLY A 393 -16.56 -24.83 8.22
C GLY A 393 -15.70 -25.95 7.61
N ALA A 394 -15.90 -27.20 8.02
CA ALA A 394 -15.17 -28.34 7.45
C ALA A 394 -15.41 -28.57 5.94
N ASP A 395 -16.50 -28.07 5.40
CA ASP A 395 -16.88 -28.20 3.99
C ASP A 395 -16.27 -27.08 3.12
N VAL A 396 -15.94 -25.92 3.72
CA VAL A 396 -15.59 -24.69 3.01
C VAL A 396 -14.20 -24.12 3.36
N TRP A 397 -13.62 -24.51 4.50
CA TRP A 397 -12.35 -24.02 5.00
C TRP A 397 -11.27 -25.09 5.01
N ASP A 398 -10.08 -24.71 4.63
CA ASP A 398 -8.91 -25.58 4.56
C ASP A 398 -7.76 -25.02 5.41
N PRO A 399 -7.60 -25.47 6.65
CA PRO A 399 -6.50 -25.06 7.53
C PRO A 399 -5.13 -25.65 7.13
N GLU A 400 -5.09 -26.71 6.29
CA GLU A 400 -3.86 -27.39 5.87
C GLU A 400 -3.18 -26.74 4.65
N TYR A 401 -3.71 -25.61 4.18
CA TYR A 401 -3.22 -24.91 2.99
C TYR A 401 -1.72 -24.62 3.07
N ALA A 402 -1.23 -24.05 4.19
CA ALA A 402 0.19 -23.71 4.36
C ALA A 402 1.10 -24.94 4.26
N THR A 403 0.69 -26.08 4.83
CA THR A 403 1.43 -27.33 4.77
C THR A 403 1.56 -27.87 3.35
N ARG A 404 0.46 -27.79 2.57
CA ARG A 404 0.48 -28.22 1.16
C ARG A 404 1.36 -27.31 0.31
N MET A 405 1.21 -25.97 0.45
CA MET A 405 2.03 -25.02 -0.30
C MET A 405 3.52 -25.16 0.01
N ALA A 406 3.86 -25.45 1.27
CA ALA A 406 5.24 -25.76 1.66
C ALA A 406 5.78 -27.01 0.95
N ALA A 407 4.95 -28.05 0.83
CA ALA A 407 5.36 -29.27 0.11
C ALA A 407 5.54 -29.04 -1.41
N GLU A 408 4.67 -28.25 -2.03
CA GLU A 408 4.75 -27.92 -3.47
C GLU A 408 5.95 -27.01 -3.79
N THR A 409 6.25 -26.06 -2.93
CA THR A 409 7.33 -25.08 -3.15
C THR A 409 8.68 -25.52 -2.61
N GLY A 410 8.72 -26.57 -1.78
CA GLY A 410 9.93 -27.04 -1.12
C GLY A 410 10.39 -26.18 0.06
N VAL A 411 9.59 -25.21 0.50
CA VAL A 411 9.85 -24.40 1.69
C VAL A 411 9.71 -25.27 2.95
N THR A 412 10.62 -25.14 3.89
CA THR A 412 10.63 -25.92 5.13
C THR A 412 10.67 -24.99 6.34
N GLY A 413 9.94 -25.33 7.40
CA GLY A 413 9.88 -24.56 8.64
C GLY A 413 8.96 -25.23 9.65
N ASP A 414 8.81 -24.63 10.83
CA ASP A 414 7.77 -25.01 11.76
C ASP A 414 6.40 -24.45 11.31
N GLU A 415 5.34 -24.89 11.97
CA GLU A 415 3.98 -24.49 11.61
C GLU A 415 3.79 -22.97 11.63
N ALA A 416 4.35 -22.29 12.62
CA ALA A 416 4.22 -20.83 12.73
C ALA A 416 4.89 -20.11 11.55
N TYR A 417 6.09 -20.56 11.17
CA TYR A 417 6.79 -20.04 9.99
C TYR A 417 6.01 -20.31 8.69
N LEU A 418 5.47 -21.52 8.50
CA LEU A 418 4.70 -21.85 7.31
C LEU A 418 3.38 -21.06 7.24
N GLN A 419 2.71 -20.85 8.37
CA GLN A 419 1.51 -20.01 8.43
C GLN A 419 1.82 -18.53 8.17
N ASP A 420 2.97 -18.04 8.64
CA ASP A 420 3.42 -16.69 8.32
C ASP A 420 3.72 -16.55 6.82
N MET A 421 4.28 -17.56 6.20
CA MET A 421 4.65 -17.59 4.78
C MET A 421 3.44 -17.72 3.85
N PHE A 422 2.56 -18.66 4.11
CA PHE A 422 1.51 -19.09 3.20
C PHE A 422 0.09 -18.73 3.67
N GLY A 423 -0.08 -18.31 4.93
CA GLY A 423 -1.39 -17.99 5.54
C GLY A 423 -1.93 -19.10 6.45
N ILE A 424 -2.91 -18.73 7.27
CA ILE A 424 -3.49 -19.61 8.30
C ILE A 424 -4.44 -20.67 7.71
N GLY A 425 -4.89 -20.46 6.47
CA GLY A 425 -5.81 -21.32 5.74
C GLY A 425 -6.40 -20.61 4.54
N CYS A 426 -7.20 -21.33 3.76
CA CYS A 426 -7.81 -20.81 2.54
C CYS A 426 -9.18 -21.45 2.29
N TRP A 427 -9.90 -20.98 1.27
CA TRP A 427 -11.13 -21.63 0.82
C TRP A 427 -10.85 -23.04 0.28
N LYS A 428 -11.69 -23.98 0.68
CA LYS A 428 -11.54 -25.36 0.24
C LYS A 428 -12.02 -25.54 -1.20
N TYR A 429 -11.24 -26.21 -2.03
CA TYR A 429 -11.70 -26.65 -3.34
C TYR A 429 -12.72 -27.78 -3.17
N ASN A 430 -14.00 -27.52 -3.47
CA ASN A 430 -15.09 -28.49 -3.31
C ASN A 430 -16.11 -28.36 -4.46
N PRO A 431 -15.74 -28.86 -5.66
CA PRO A 431 -16.55 -28.69 -6.87
C PRO A 431 -17.93 -29.34 -6.78
N GLU A 432 -18.10 -30.44 -6.01
CA GLU A 432 -19.39 -31.08 -5.82
C GLU A 432 -20.34 -30.21 -4.99
N LEU A 433 -19.84 -29.57 -3.94
CA LEU A 433 -20.62 -28.62 -3.16
C LEU A 433 -20.88 -27.34 -3.95
N ALA A 434 -19.91 -26.85 -4.72
CA ALA A 434 -20.07 -25.70 -5.61
C ALA A 434 -21.24 -25.89 -6.57
N GLU A 435 -21.36 -27.08 -7.19
CA GLU A 435 -22.48 -27.41 -8.08
C GLU A 435 -23.82 -27.34 -7.36
N LYS A 436 -23.92 -27.87 -6.15
CA LYS A 436 -25.15 -27.79 -5.32
C LYS A 436 -25.51 -26.33 -5.00
N LEU A 437 -24.52 -25.52 -4.69
CA LEU A 437 -24.71 -24.10 -4.38
C LEU A 437 -25.18 -23.30 -5.59
N PHE A 438 -24.67 -23.59 -6.80
CA PHE A 438 -25.17 -22.96 -8.02
C PHE A 438 -26.63 -23.35 -8.31
N ILE A 439 -26.99 -24.61 -8.09
CA ILE A 439 -28.38 -25.07 -8.24
C ILE A 439 -29.28 -24.39 -7.19
N GLU A 440 -28.84 -24.28 -5.93
CA GLU A 440 -29.54 -23.54 -4.88
C GLU A 440 -29.72 -22.06 -5.23
N ALA A 441 -28.77 -21.48 -5.94
CA ALA A 441 -28.84 -20.10 -6.44
C ALA A 441 -29.74 -19.93 -7.68
N GLY A 442 -30.33 -21.02 -8.19
CA GLY A 442 -31.25 -21.00 -9.32
C GLY A 442 -30.62 -21.25 -10.69
N LEU A 443 -29.36 -21.68 -10.75
CA LEU A 443 -28.75 -22.11 -12.00
C LEU A 443 -29.14 -23.55 -12.33
N GLU A 444 -29.21 -23.85 -13.62
CA GLU A 444 -29.44 -25.20 -14.15
C GLU A 444 -28.20 -25.69 -14.91
N LYS A 445 -27.73 -26.89 -14.60
CA LYS A 445 -26.64 -27.53 -15.35
C LYS A 445 -27.22 -28.38 -16.48
N LYS A 446 -26.74 -28.18 -17.72
CA LYS A 446 -27.07 -28.99 -18.89
C LYS A 446 -25.80 -29.57 -19.51
N ASP A 447 -25.96 -30.42 -20.52
CA ASP A 447 -24.83 -31.10 -21.20
C ASP A 447 -23.85 -30.10 -21.86
N ASP A 448 -24.33 -28.91 -22.23
CA ASP A 448 -23.60 -27.85 -22.94
C ASP A 448 -23.21 -26.65 -22.05
N GLY A 449 -23.47 -26.69 -20.74
CA GLY A 449 -23.07 -25.64 -19.81
C GLY A 449 -24.12 -25.27 -18.78
N TRP A 450 -23.92 -24.09 -18.19
CA TRP A 450 -24.80 -23.53 -17.16
C TRP A 450 -25.86 -22.61 -17.78
N TYR A 451 -27.06 -22.63 -17.19
CA TYR A 451 -28.20 -21.82 -17.61
C TYR A 451 -28.78 -21.06 -16.42
N PHE A 452 -29.28 -19.86 -16.65
CA PHE A 452 -30.04 -19.07 -15.70
C PHE A 452 -31.28 -18.50 -16.39
N ASP A 453 -32.47 -18.59 -15.74
CA ASP A 453 -33.77 -18.21 -16.33
C ASP A 453 -34.00 -18.81 -17.73
N GLY A 454 -33.56 -20.07 -17.92
CA GLY A 454 -33.73 -20.80 -19.17
C GLY A 454 -32.81 -20.37 -20.32
N LYS A 455 -31.86 -19.46 -20.10
CA LYS A 455 -30.87 -18.97 -21.06
C LYS A 455 -29.47 -19.48 -20.72
N PRO A 456 -28.60 -19.71 -21.72
CA PRO A 456 -27.19 -19.96 -21.46
C PRO A 456 -26.61 -18.84 -20.58
N PHE A 457 -25.92 -19.22 -19.50
CA PHE A 457 -25.30 -18.29 -18.57
C PHE A 457 -23.83 -18.07 -18.97
N VAL A 458 -23.49 -16.80 -19.24
CA VAL A 458 -22.12 -16.36 -19.54
C VAL A 458 -21.65 -15.52 -18.38
N LEU A 459 -20.44 -15.79 -17.86
CA LEU A 459 -19.85 -15.10 -16.75
C LEU A 459 -18.77 -14.14 -17.24
N HIS A 460 -18.93 -12.84 -16.97
CA HIS A 460 -17.99 -11.81 -17.40
C HIS A 460 -17.04 -11.43 -16.26
N LEU A 461 -15.72 -11.58 -16.52
CA LEU A 461 -14.67 -11.18 -15.61
C LEU A 461 -13.94 -9.95 -16.15
N THR A 462 -13.64 -9.00 -15.27
CA THR A 462 -12.97 -7.74 -15.66
C THR A 462 -11.80 -7.46 -14.73
N TYR A 463 -10.68 -6.96 -15.26
CA TYR A 463 -9.54 -6.53 -14.48
C TYR A 463 -8.89 -5.27 -15.05
N LEU A 464 -8.13 -4.57 -14.20
CA LEU A 464 -7.40 -3.36 -14.58
C LEU A 464 -6.13 -3.72 -15.36
N ALA A 465 -6.01 -3.19 -16.58
CA ALA A 465 -4.82 -3.38 -17.41
C ALA A 465 -3.64 -2.55 -16.89
N ASN A 466 -2.42 -3.06 -17.14
CA ASN A 466 -1.17 -2.35 -16.88
C ASN A 466 -0.98 -1.87 -15.42
N THR A 467 -1.66 -2.49 -14.49
CA THR A 467 -1.43 -2.31 -13.06
C THR A 467 -0.67 -3.52 -12.51
N GLU A 468 -0.51 -3.59 -11.21
CA GLU A 468 0.17 -4.71 -10.54
C GLU A 468 -0.11 -6.05 -11.23
N ALA A 469 0.94 -6.66 -11.78
CA ALA A 469 0.83 -7.89 -12.60
C ALA A 469 0.02 -8.99 -11.91
N GLN A 470 0.09 -9.04 -10.61
CA GLN A 470 -0.55 -10.02 -9.74
C GLN A 470 -2.09 -9.93 -9.74
N ALA A 471 -2.65 -8.71 -9.79
CA ALA A 471 -4.11 -8.54 -9.82
C ALA A 471 -4.71 -9.09 -11.11
N GLY A 472 -4.08 -8.83 -12.26
CA GLY A 472 -4.50 -9.39 -13.54
C GLY A 472 -4.32 -10.91 -13.62
N ARG A 473 -3.18 -11.42 -13.12
CA ARG A 473 -2.90 -12.88 -13.07
C ARG A 473 -3.96 -13.60 -12.22
N GLY A 474 -4.38 -13.03 -11.08
CA GLY A 474 -5.42 -13.62 -10.23
C GLY A 474 -6.77 -13.78 -10.93
N VAL A 475 -7.21 -12.75 -11.64
CA VAL A 475 -8.48 -12.82 -12.41
C VAL A 475 -8.37 -13.79 -13.59
N THR A 476 -7.22 -13.82 -14.27
CA THR A 476 -6.98 -14.79 -15.36
C THR A 476 -6.98 -16.23 -14.83
N ALA A 477 -6.36 -16.49 -13.68
CA ALA A 477 -6.39 -17.80 -13.05
C ALA A 477 -7.82 -18.20 -12.65
N ALA A 478 -8.61 -17.29 -12.11
CA ALA A 478 -10.02 -17.54 -11.80
C ALA A 478 -10.83 -17.84 -13.07
N TYR A 479 -10.62 -17.10 -14.16
CA TYR A 479 -11.24 -17.36 -15.46
C TYR A 479 -10.95 -18.78 -15.94
N ASP A 480 -9.70 -19.23 -15.86
CA ASP A 480 -9.30 -20.58 -16.26
C ASP A 480 -9.96 -21.66 -15.38
N GLN A 481 -10.02 -21.45 -14.06
CA GLN A 481 -10.64 -22.38 -13.11
C GLN A 481 -12.15 -22.50 -13.34
N LEU A 482 -12.84 -21.38 -13.52
CA LEU A 482 -14.29 -21.35 -13.73
C LEU A 482 -14.67 -21.92 -15.10
N THR A 483 -13.84 -21.70 -16.12
CA THR A 483 -14.00 -22.34 -17.44
C THR A 483 -13.83 -23.86 -17.35
N LYS A 484 -12.81 -24.34 -16.62
CA LYS A 484 -12.60 -25.79 -16.35
C LYS A 484 -13.77 -26.39 -15.56
N PHE A 485 -14.38 -25.64 -14.64
CA PHE A 485 -15.56 -26.06 -13.89
C PHE A 485 -16.81 -26.24 -14.78
N GLY A 486 -16.83 -25.57 -15.94
CA GLY A 486 -17.90 -25.72 -16.95
C GLY A 486 -18.73 -24.45 -17.19
N PHE A 487 -18.31 -23.28 -16.70
CA PHE A 487 -18.91 -22.03 -17.11
C PHE A 487 -18.43 -21.60 -18.49
N THR A 488 -19.30 -20.95 -19.24
CA THR A 488 -18.88 -20.09 -20.36
C THR A 488 -18.42 -18.77 -19.77
N CYS A 489 -17.14 -18.44 -19.93
CA CYS A 489 -16.56 -17.22 -19.37
C CYS A 489 -16.05 -16.29 -20.46
N GLU A 490 -16.18 -14.98 -20.22
CA GLU A 490 -15.54 -13.92 -21.00
C GLU A 490 -14.67 -13.09 -20.05
N ILE A 491 -13.49 -12.65 -20.54
CA ILE A 491 -12.57 -11.85 -19.73
C ILE A 491 -12.15 -10.60 -20.48
N ASN A 492 -12.19 -9.44 -19.79
CA ASN A 492 -11.82 -8.14 -20.34
C ASN A 492 -10.79 -7.45 -19.46
N SER A 493 -9.81 -6.80 -20.09
CA SER A 493 -8.90 -5.87 -19.41
C SER A 493 -9.30 -4.43 -19.74
N GLU A 494 -9.36 -3.57 -18.72
CA GLU A 494 -9.84 -2.20 -18.85
C GLU A 494 -8.73 -1.18 -18.56
N SER A 495 -8.81 -0.03 -19.22
CA SER A 495 -7.96 1.12 -18.87
C SER A 495 -8.33 1.68 -17.49
N SER A 496 -7.42 2.43 -16.83
CA SER A 496 -7.69 3.03 -15.52
C SER A 496 -8.97 3.89 -15.52
N ALA A 497 -9.18 4.72 -16.53
CA ALA A 497 -10.36 5.58 -16.60
C ALA A 497 -11.68 4.79 -16.74
N THR A 498 -11.68 3.72 -17.55
CA THR A 498 -12.83 2.82 -17.68
C THR A 498 -13.05 2.06 -16.38
N TRP A 499 -11.96 1.54 -15.79
CA TRP A 499 -11.98 0.81 -14.53
C TRP A 499 -12.59 1.63 -13.39
N ASP A 500 -12.15 2.87 -13.19
CA ASP A 500 -12.68 3.76 -12.16
C ASP A 500 -14.17 4.04 -12.37
N THR A 501 -14.58 4.19 -13.64
CA THR A 501 -15.99 4.38 -14.00
C THR A 501 -16.82 3.17 -13.61
N ILE A 502 -16.50 1.97 -14.12
CA ILE A 502 -17.28 0.76 -13.82
C ILE A 502 -17.24 0.40 -12.34
N ASN A 503 -16.13 0.70 -11.64
CA ASN A 503 -16.03 0.52 -10.20
C ASN A 503 -17.01 1.42 -9.45
N SER A 504 -17.05 2.72 -9.77
CA SER A 504 -17.91 3.68 -9.09
C SER A 504 -19.38 3.50 -9.45
N THR A 505 -19.69 3.12 -10.70
CA THR A 505 -21.08 2.88 -11.17
C THR A 505 -21.61 1.48 -10.84
N GLY A 506 -20.74 0.51 -10.52
CA GLY A 506 -21.10 -0.86 -10.18
C GLY A 506 -21.43 -1.74 -11.39
N GLU A 507 -21.16 -1.28 -12.62
CA GLU A 507 -21.51 -1.96 -13.87
C GLU A 507 -20.51 -3.06 -14.26
N PHE A 508 -20.40 -4.10 -13.44
CA PHE A 508 -19.57 -5.30 -13.64
C PHE A 508 -20.25 -6.52 -13.03
N GLU A 509 -19.89 -7.72 -13.49
CA GLU A 509 -20.36 -8.98 -12.89
C GLU A 509 -19.32 -9.52 -11.89
N LEU A 510 -18.14 -9.91 -12.36
CA LEU A 510 -16.99 -10.23 -11.53
C LEU A 510 -15.83 -9.32 -11.91
N ARG A 511 -15.14 -8.78 -10.92
CA ARG A 511 -13.95 -7.99 -11.19
C ARG A 511 -12.84 -8.26 -10.20
N GLY A 512 -11.60 -8.17 -10.64
CA GLY A 512 -10.45 -8.12 -9.75
C GLY A 512 -10.54 -6.85 -8.89
N ILE A 513 -10.37 -6.98 -7.58
CA ILE A 513 -10.45 -5.85 -6.64
C ILE A 513 -9.34 -5.89 -5.61
N TRP A 514 -9.15 -4.71 -4.99
CA TRP A 514 -8.45 -4.53 -3.73
C TRP A 514 -9.51 -4.25 -2.66
N PRO A 515 -10.06 -5.28 -2.00
CA PRO A 515 -11.19 -5.09 -1.08
C PRO A 515 -10.80 -4.31 0.16
N THR A 516 -9.54 -4.41 0.56
CA THR A 516 -9.01 -3.71 1.73
C THR A 516 -7.56 -3.32 1.48
N GLY A 517 -7.12 -2.23 2.12
CA GLY A 517 -5.74 -1.77 2.04
C GLY A 517 -5.40 -0.91 3.25
N PHE A 518 -4.66 -1.47 4.24
CA PHE A 518 -4.17 -0.71 5.37
C PHE A 518 -3.30 -1.55 6.32
N ILE A 519 -2.60 -0.92 7.26
CA ILE A 519 -1.72 -1.60 8.21
C ILE A 519 -2.00 -1.30 9.69
N THR A 520 -2.90 -0.38 10.01
CA THR A 520 -3.23 -0.04 11.40
C THR A 520 -4.11 -1.08 12.08
N LYS A 521 -4.17 -1.07 13.41
CA LYS A 521 -5.01 -1.99 14.19
C LYS A 521 -6.51 -1.77 14.01
N ASP A 522 -6.93 -0.56 13.63
CA ASP A 522 -8.34 -0.23 13.45
C ASP A 522 -8.78 -0.51 12.00
N ILE A 523 -9.71 -1.42 11.80
CA ILE A 523 -10.21 -1.78 10.47
C ILE A 523 -11.34 -0.88 9.96
N TYR A 524 -11.83 0.06 10.77
CA TYR A 524 -12.96 0.93 10.37
C TYR A 524 -12.69 1.66 9.05
N SER A 525 -11.48 2.17 8.85
CA SER A 525 -11.12 2.88 7.62
C SER A 525 -11.19 2.01 6.36
N GLN A 526 -11.10 0.69 6.50
CA GLN A 526 -11.24 -0.26 5.40
C GLN A 526 -12.70 -0.63 5.13
N ILE A 527 -13.48 -0.79 6.22
CA ILE A 527 -14.84 -1.33 6.12
C ILE A 527 -15.91 -0.26 5.97
N ASN A 528 -15.63 1.00 6.27
CA ASN A 528 -16.62 2.08 6.17
C ASN A 528 -17.16 2.28 4.75
N GLY A 529 -16.40 1.94 3.73
CA GLY A 529 -16.86 1.96 2.34
C GLY A 529 -17.89 0.85 2.00
N TRP A 530 -18.09 -0.12 2.89
CA TRP A 530 -19.09 -1.18 2.74
C TRP A 530 -20.46 -0.82 3.36
N ASP A 531 -20.60 0.41 3.87
CA ASP A 531 -21.84 0.93 4.38
C ASP A 531 -22.92 0.99 3.29
N ALA A 532 -24.05 0.32 3.52
CA ALA A 532 -25.14 0.27 2.55
C ALA A 532 -25.81 1.64 2.32
N ASP A 533 -25.69 2.57 3.26
CA ASP A 533 -26.20 3.94 3.09
C ASP A 533 -25.45 4.72 1.99
N LEU A 534 -24.27 4.28 1.58
CA LEU A 534 -23.49 4.83 0.48
C LEU A 534 -23.94 4.30 -0.89
N ILE A 535 -24.76 3.25 -0.94
CA ILE A 535 -25.18 2.60 -2.20
C ILE A 535 -26.02 3.57 -3.04
N LYS A 536 -25.69 3.63 -4.32
CA LYS A 536 -26.46 4.31 -5.36
C LYS A 536 -26.99 3.28 -6.36
N PRO A 537 -28.05 3.60 -7.11
CA PRO A 537 -28.51 2.77 -8.22
C PRO A 537 -27.37 2.38 -9.16
N LEU A 538 -27.51 1.22 -9.80
CA LEU A 538 -26.56 0.77 -10.83
C LEU A 538 -26.45 1.84 -11.94
N GLY A 539 -25.23 2.15 -12.38
CA GLY A 539 -24.96 3.23 -13.34
C GLY A 539 -24.75 4.62 -12.71
N GLU A 540 -25.09 4.82 -11.43
CA GLU A 540 -24.80 6.07 -10.72
C GLU A 540 -23.51 5.93 -9.89
N GLN A 541 -22.73 7.01 -9.81
CA GLN A 541 -21.51 7.01 -9.02
C GLN A 541 -21.82 6.89 -7.52
N SER A 542 -21.13 5.97 -6.85
CA SER A 542 -21.17 5.74 -5.41
C SER A 542 -19.81 5.98 -4.80
N SER A 543 -19.77 6.56 -3.60
CA SER A 543 -18.57 6.67 -2.78
C SER A 543 -18.26 5.40 -1.98
N GLY A 544 -19.19 4.44 -1.95
CA GLY A 544 -19.00 3.14 -1.33
C GLY A 544 -18.35 2.11 -2.27
N GLN A 545 -18.27 0.87 -1.78
CA GLN A 545 -17.75 -0.24 -2.58
C GLN A 545 -18.60 -0.49 -3.83
N GLY A 546 -17.95 -0.68 -4.97
CA GLY A 546 -18.61 -0.89 -6.26
C GLY A 546 -19.50 -2.15 -6.33
N THR A 547 -19.29 -3.10 -5.42
CA THR A 547 -20.08 -4.34 -5.31
C THR A 547 -21.56 -4.12 -5.02
N ARG A 548 -21.95 -2.98 -4.43
CA ARG A 548 -23.34 -2.70 -4.01
C ARG A 548 -23.90 -3.72 -3.02
N TRP A 549 -23.04 -4.28 -2.17
CA TRP A 549 -23.47 -5.20 -1.12
C TRP A 549 -24.36 -4.49 -0.09
N ASN A 550 -25.63 -4.86 -0.06
CA ASN A 550 -26.64 -4.28 0.83
C ASN A 550 -26.86 -5.19 2.04
N SER A 551 -26.11 -4.97 3.11
CA SER A 551 -26.25 -5.67 4.37
C SER A 551 -26.60 -4.70 5.51
N PRO A 552 -27.87 -4.67 5.97
CA PRO A 552 -28.25 -3.84 7.12
C PRO A 552 -27.48 -4.16 8.41
N GLU A 553 -27.09 -5.44 8.59
CA GLU A 553 -26.31 -5.88 9.74
C GLU A 553 -24.88 -5.30 9.67
N ALA A 554 -24.20 -5.41 8.54
CA ALA A 554 -22.89 -4.82 8.33
C ALA A 554 -22.92 -3.30 8.50
N THR A 555 -23.90 -2.62 7.92
CA THR A 555 -24.12 -1.17 8.05
C THR A 555 -24.26 -0.76 9.52
N LYS A 556 -25.09 -1.49 10.29
CA LYS A 556 -25.25 -1.23 11.73
C LYS A 556 -23.92 -1.34 12.47
N ILE A 557 -23.13 -2.39 12.19
CA ILE A 557 -21.82 -2.59 12.84
C ILE A 557 -20.86 -1.44 12.47
N ILE A 558 -20.82 -1.02 11.21
CA ILE A 558 -20.02 0.12 10.76
C ILE A 558 -20.40 1.40 11.52
N HIS A 559 -21.69 1.69 11.66
CA HIS A 559 -22.18 2.86 12.38
C HIS A 559 -21.90 2.81 13.89
N ASP A 560 -21.96 1.62 14.50
CA ASP A 560 -21.58 1.46 15.90
C ASP A 560 -20.05 1.64 16.08
N MET A 561 -19.27 1.07 15.18
CA MET A 561 -17.81 1.18 15.19
C MET A 561 -17.32 2.63 14.98
N ALA A 562 -18.08 3.43 14.22
CA ALA A 562 -17.77 4.85 14.00
C ALA A 562 -17.71 5.67 15.30
N LYS A 563 -18.40 5.23 16.36
CA LYS A 563 -18.59 5.97 17.62
C LYS A 563 -17.62 5.57 18.72
N VAL A 564 -16.88 4.49 18.55
CA VAL A 564 -15.97 3.97 19.58
C VAL A 564 -14.51 4.30 19.25
N SER A 565 -13.68 4.35 20.29
CA SER A 565 -12.24 4.56 20.12
C SER A 565 -11.62 3.45 19.26
N PRO A 566 -10.73 3.79 18.30
CA PRO A 566 -10.10 2.82 17.40
C PRO A 566 -9.33 1.72 18.12
N ASP A 567 -8.72 2.02 19.27
CA ASP A 567 -7.89 1.07 20.05
C ASP A 567 -8.67 0.40 21.19
N SER A 568 -10.00 0.43 21.15
CA SER A 568 -10.83 -0.20 22.20
C SER A 568 -11.12 -1.66 21.88
N GLU A 569 -11.28 -2.49 22.95
CA GLU A 569 -11.76 -3.87 22.81
C GLU A 569 -13.11 -3.95 22.08
N GLU A 570 -13.95 -2.91 22.23
CA GLU A 570 -15.25 -2.84 21.55
C GLU A 570 -15.06 -2.66 20.04
N SER A 571 -14.12 -1.81 19.61
CA SER A 571 -13.79 -1.65 18.19
C SER A 571 -13.32 -2.97 17.58
N TYR A 572 -12.46 -3.72 18.28
CA TYR A 572 -11.97 -5.01 17.80
C TYR A 572 -13.08 -6.06 17.70
N LYS A 573 -13.98 -6.12 18.68
CA LYS A 573 -15.16 -7.02 18.64
C LYS A 573 -16.08 -6.69 17.48
N LEU A 574 -16.41 -5.41 17.28
CA LEU A 574 -17.24 -4.98 16.16
C LEU A 574 -16.58 -5.32 14.82
N GLY A 575 -15.27 -5.17 14.73
CA GLY A 575 -14.52 -5.59 13.54
C GLY A 575 -14.61 -7.08 13.25
N ILE A 576 -14.50 -7.94 14.26
CA ILE A 576 -14.68 -9.39 14.12
C ILE A 576 -16.12 -9.72 13.69
N GLU A 577 -17.13 -9.09 14.29
CA GLU A 577 -18.53 -9.32 13.91
C GLU A 577 -18.80 -8.87 12.46
N PHE A 578 -18.26 -7.73 12.02
CA PHE A 578 -18.33 -7.32 10.61
C PHE A 578 -17.74 -8.40 9.69
N LEU A 579 -16.57 -8.91 10.02
CA LEU A 579 -15.89 -9.92 9.20
C LEU A 579 -16.68 -11.23 9.13
N LYS A 580 -17.31 -11.65 10.23
CA LYS A 580 -18.20 -12.82 10.22
C LYS A 580 -19.39 -12.64 9.28
N VAL A 581 -20.03 -11.46 9.30
CA VAL A 581 -21.13 -11.12 8.38
C VAL A 581 -20.63 -11.12 6.94
N ALA A 582 -19.49 -10.50 6.67
CA ALA A 582 -18.91 -10.44 5.33
C ALA A 582 -18.49 -11.83 4.82
N VAL A 583 -17.92 -12.68 5.66
CA VAL A 583 -17.59 -14.07 5.30
C VAL A 583 -18.86 -14.86 5.00
N ALA A 584 -19.87 -14.78 5.85
CA ALA A 584 -21.14 -15.52 5.67
C ALA A 584 -21.86 -15.13 4.36
N ASP A 585 -21.74 -13.89 3.95
CA ASP A 585 -22.42 -13.34 2.76
C ASP A 585 -21.56 -13.33 1.50
N MET A 586 -20.23 -13.44 1.64
CA MET A 586 -19.25 -13.53 0.55
C MET A 586 -19.37 -12.41 -0.51
N PRO A 587 -19.34 -11.09 -0.17
CA PRO A 587 -19.42 -10.04 -1.16
C PRO A 587 -18.17 -9.96 -2.06
N PHE A 588 -17.08 -10.59 -1.65
CA PHE A 588 -15.91 -10.84 -2.47
C PHE A 588 -15.17 -12.12 -2.01
N ILE A 589 -14.31 -12.63 -2.87
CA ILE A 589 -13.45 -13.78 -2.62
C ILE A 589 -12.01 -13.28 -2.56
N GLY A 590 -11.39 -13.36 -1.37
CA GLY A 590 -9.96 -13.08 -1.21
C GLY A 590 -9.11 -14.23 -1.76
N PHE A 591 -7.99 -13.89 -2.42
CA PHE A 591 -7.00 -14.83 -2.91
C PHE A 591 -5.80 -14.85 -1.99
N HIS A 592 -5.11 -13.72 -1.91
CA HIS A 592 -3.91 -13.54 -1.12
C HIS A 592 -3.75 -12.06 -0.72
N SER A 593 -2.96 -11.82 0.31
CA SER A 593 -2.39 -10.51 0.54
C SER A 593 -1.40 -10.19 -0.58
N GLY A 594 -1.21 -8.90 -0.86
CA GLY A 594 -0.33 -8.49 -1.95
C GLY A 594 1.13 -8.78 -1.63
N VAL A 595 1.68 -9.86 -2.17
CA VAL A 595 3.13 -10.09 -2.11
C VAL A 595 3.82 -9.14 -3.06
N LYS A 596 4.84 -8.41 -2.60
CA LYS A 596 5.67 -7.56 -3.46
C LYS A 596 7.13 -7.96 -3.38
N PHE A 597 7.72 -8.14 -4.55
CA PHE A 597 9.14 -8.42 -4.72
C PHE A 597 9.85 -7.10 -5.00
N VAL A 598 10.43 -6.51 -3.97
CA VAL A 598 11.10 -5.21 -4.00
C VAL A 598 12.61 -5.42 -4.01
N PRO A 599 13.26 -5.47 -5.21
CA PRO A 599 14.69 -5.72 -5.26
C PRO A 599 15.48 -4.50 -4.84
N THR A 600 16.54 -4.76 -4.07
CA THR A 600 17.58 -3.82 -3.69
C THR A 600 18.92 -4.32 -4.17
N ASN A 601 19.87 -3.40 -4.47
CA ASN A 601 21.22 -3.73 -4.91
C ASN A 601 22.25 -3.17 -3.94
N SER A 602 22.90 -4.06 -3.21
CA SER A 602 23.94 -3.72 -2.22
C SER A 602 25.36 -3.57 -2.82
N SER A 603 25.47 -3.21 -4.08
CA SER A 603 26.78 -2.95 -4.71
C SER A 603 27.36 -1.58 -4.35
N VAL A 604 26.53 -0.57 -4.14
CA VAL A 604 26.93 0.80 -3.83
C VAL A 604 26.38 1.26 -2.49
N TRP A 605 25.18 0.87 -2.15
CA TRP A 605 24.48 1.21 -0.92
C TRP A 605 24.04 -0.05 -0.19
N GLU A 606 24.13 -0.09 1.14
CA GLU A 606 23.72 -1.22 1.98
C GLU A 606 22.88 -0.73 3.17
N GLY A 607 22.24 -1.66 3.91
CA GLY A 607 21.44 -1.32 5.09
C GLY A 607 19.93 -1.32 4.85
N TYR A 608 19.48 -1.82 3.70
CA TYR A 608 18.05 -1.95 3.39
C TYR A 608 17.31 -2.82 4.41
N PRO A 609 16.02 -2.56 4.66
CA PRO A 609 15.23 -3.44 5.54
C PRO A 609 15.07 -4.83 4.91
N THR A 610 15.21 -5.84 5.74
CA THR A 610 15.13 -7.27 5.36
C THR A 610 14.42 -8.06 6.45
N ALA A 611 14.05 -9.31 6.17
CA ALA A 611 13.47 -10.22 7.15
C ALA A 611 14.34 -10.42 8.40
N THR A 612 15.67 -10.29 8.26
CA THR A 612 16.62 -10.40 9.38
C THR A 612 16.93 -9.06 10.06
N ASN A 613 16.48 -7.95 9.47
CA ASN A 613 16.61 -6.60 10.01
C ASN A 613 15.35 -5.78 9.67
N PRO A 614 14.19 -6.12 10.25
CA PRO A 614 12.90 -5.58 9.84
C PRO A 614 12.55 -4.26 10.57
N TYR A 615 13.44 -3.27 10.52
CA TYR A 615 13.25 -1.97 11.20
C TYR A 615 12.16 -1.12 10.52
N ASN A 616 11.78 -1.44 9.29
CA ASN A 616 10.69 -0.83 8.53
C ASN A 616 10.28 -1.79 7.40
N GLY A 617 9.16 -1.50 6.69
CA GLY A 617 8.82 -2.20 5.47
C GLY A 617 9.78 -1.87 4.31
N PRO A 618 9.90 -2.73 3.29
CA PRO A 618 10.79 -2.48 2.15
C PRO A 618 10.29 -1.44 1.15
N TRP A 619 9.12 -0.84 1.38
CA TRP A 619 8.36 -0.04 0.42
C TRP A 619 8.82 1.41 0.38
N TRP A 620 9.93 1.67 -0.27
CA TRP A 620 10.54 2.99 -0.37
C TRP A 620 9.64 4.04 -1.06
N TRP A 621 8.71 3.63 -1.92
CA TRP A 621 7.77 4.55 -2.59
C TRP A 621 6.59 5.00 -1.72
N TRP A 622 6.47 4.48 -0.50
CA TRP A 622 5.47 4.92 0.48
C TRP A 622 6.01 6.07 1.33
N SER A 623 5.18 6.62 2.20
CA SER A 623 5.54 7.75 3.06
C SER A 623 6.67 7.45 4.05
N CYS A 624 6.94 6.18 4.37
CA CYS A 624 7.94 5.77 5.35
C CYS A 624 9.39 5.80 4.87
N PHE A 625 9.67 5.96 3.57
CA PHE A 625 11.05 5.88 3.07
C PHE A 625 11.98 6.93 3.69
N LYS A 626 11.49 8.13 4.01
CA LYS A 626 12.28 9.15 4.70
C LYS A 626 12.87 8.65 6.03
N TYR A 627 12.21 7.66 6.69
CA TYR A 627 12.70 7.00 7.90
C TYR A 627 13.54 5.75 7.63
N ILE A 628 13.55 5.23 6.41
CA ILE A 628 14.44 4.16 5.94
C ILE A 628 15.80 4.73 5.51
N ALA A 629 15.79 5.85 4.81
CA ALA A 629 16.98 6.46 4.20
C ALA A 629 18.17 6.66 5.17
N PRO A 630 17.98 7.01 6.47
CA PRO A 630 19.08 7.14 7.43
C PRO A 630 19.85 5.83 7.74
N TYR A 631 19.26 4.69 7.44
CA TYR A 631 19.90 3.38 7.65
C TYR A 631 20.63 2.88 6.41
N ILE A 632 20.39 3.50 5.25
CA ILE A 632 21.04 3.16 3.98
C ILE A 632 22.36 3.93 3.88
N THR A 633 23.47 3.20 3.89
CA THR A 633 24.83 3.76 3.91
C THR A 633 25.65 3.28 2.72
N PRO A 634 26.64 4.10 2.25
CA PRO A 634 27.50 3.65 1.16
C PRO A 634 28.37 2.47 1.59
N VAL A 635 28.53 1.50 0.70
CA VAL A 635 29.44 0.35 0.88
C VAL A 635 30.86 0.86 1.00
N LYS A 636 31.60 0.38 2.00
CA LYS A 636 32.96 0.80 2.33
C LYS A 636 34.01 0.09 1.46
#